data_a90900a7773f0968dee4964e14f87953
#
_entry.id   a90900a7773f0968dee4964e14f87953
#
_cell.length_a   1.000
_cell.length_b   1.000
_cell.length_c   1.000
_cell.angle_alpha   90.00
_cell.angle_beta   90.00
_cell.angle_gamma   90.00
#
_symmetry.space_group_name_H-M   'P 1'
#
loop_
_entity.id
_entity.type
_entity.pdbx_description
1 polymer ?
#
loop_
_entity_poly.entity_id
_entity_poly.type
_entity_poly.pdbx_seq_one_letter_code
_entity_poly.pdbx_strand_id
1 'polypeptide(L)'
;MKENKKIRVHFWDHMVLIGFGLALFYAVFDSVLYIFLSYDVDFFQRLLGADGAIWSRLGLLCLFLIFGSHAQFTINQRAVAEAALRESEEKFRTIIETTPDGYYEVDQIGNFTFFNDSMCKILGYAREEIAALNQLELLDETNSQKLRGAFNKVQDSGNPVTSLAWTLSDKNRSLRFVESSVSLIKDPKGGPAGFGGFIRDVTQRQRAEVMYRAKLAAEAASRTKSEFLASMSHEIRTPLNAIIGLVELMLTSDLPPDQREDLDVVKSSAYSLLSIINNILDFSKIEAGRLEFEKTPFSFRSFMDESLKIMGMKSHDKGIELAYRIAPDTPNRILGDPIRLRQVLLNLVDNAIKFTDKGEVIVYVATQSQTDYEVVLHFSVVDTGIGIPKDRQRSIFGAYNQGDPSTLRHYGGTGLGLAVSAQLVDLMGGNIKLKSHPSKGSRFRFTACFIIQQDGESHRPVITRPELAGLKVLVIDDNDSARKITIEILKDLGIKAVPAAGPQEAVKVLSNPQVKNEPFDLILIDSDMPETDGFSLAGWITNQQISDAGIIMLLTFPHLKRKAELEALGITAGIVKPFGASELEGTILGALGIDEPETELPAIAQKNAIPTPSRSLKILVAEDTPFNQKFIQRLLDRWNHQIVLVGDGRLALEALRKESFDIVLMDVQMPNLNGLETAKAIRIEEQQSKNHIPIIAMTAHAIKGDRERCLEAGMDEYVSKPIDSDKLFNAIEKLTRDPGKPGSTEDLSTELDQELLLKAFDGDWDFLKEVVDVFLMDYPSLLDDLRRAHHEGDSDRLMRAAHSLKGMFKNFQGESAAAIAFKLEKKGKEDTFDGVPESIENLAEQATQLDKTLRAILNKKFPS
;
A
#
# COMPACT_ATOMS: atom_id res chain seq x y z
N MET A 1 48.09 -33.74 21.57
CA MET A 1 49.27 -34.68 21.54
C MET A 1 50.47 -33.91 21.95
N LYS A 2 50.98 -34.12 23.19
CA LYS A 2 52.24 -33.53 23.67
C LYS A 2 53.37 -34.29 23.04
N GLU A 3 54.08 -33.70 22.09
CA GLU A 3 55.40 -34.18 21.68
C GLU A 3 56.32 -34.15 22.88
N ASN A 4 56.71 -35.31 23.39
CA ASN A 4 57.74 -35.45 24.36
C ASN A 4 59.07 -34.99 23.69
N LYS A 5 59.42 -33.70 23.82
CA LYS A 5 60.76 -33.24 23.46
C LYS A 5 61.76 -34.01 24.32
N LYS A 6 62.32 -35.08 23.73
CA LYS A 6 63.45 -35.84 24.38
C LYS A 6 64.57 -34.86 24.65
N ILE A 7 64.90 -34.68 25.93
CA ILE A 7 66.08 -33.88 26.35
C ILE A 7 67.29 -34.64 25.85
N ARG A 8 68.06 -34.02 24.94
CA ARG A 8 69.28 -34.58 24.39
C ARG A 8 70.45 -33.79 24.99
N VAL A 9 71.49 -34.52 25.43
CA VAL A 9 72.77 -33.95 25.81
C VAL A 9 73.75 -34.15 24.64
N HIS A 10 74.30 -33.09 24.20
CA HIS A 10 75.29 -33.11 23.11
C HIS A 10 76.74 -33.06 23.65
N PHE A 11 77.70 -33.65 22.92
CA PHE A 11 79.08 -33.65 23.30
C PHE A 11 79.71 -32.24 23.50
N TRP A 12 79.13 -31.25 22.77
CA TRP A 12 79.58 -29.87 22.86
C TRP A 12 78.89 -29.04 23.94
N ASP A 13 78.11 -29.63 24.79
CA ASP A 13 77.48 -28.93 25.87
C ASP A 13 78.52 -28.57 26.94
N HIS A 14 78.40 -27.39 27.53
CA HIS A 14 79.37 -26.82 28.41
C HIS A 14 79.84 -27.71 29.55
N MET A 15 78.94 -28.40 30.24
CA MET A 15 79.28 -29.31 31.36
C MET A 15 80.02 -30.58 30.93
N VAL A 16 79.66 -31.07 29.69
CA VAL A 16 80.36 -32.23 29.12
C VAL A 16 81.80 -31.81 28.73
N LEU A 17 81.99 -30.63 28.15
CA LEU A 17 83.27 -30.07 27.80
C LEU A 17 84.11 -29.80 29.04
N ILE A 18 83.53 -29.27 30.13
CA ILE A 18 84.18 -29.09 31.44
C ILE A 18 84.67 -30.44 31.97
N GLY A 19 83.75 -31.48 31.92
CA GLY A 19 84.11 -32.84 32.34
C GLY A 19 85.26 -33.38 31.57
N PHE A 20 85.25 -33.22 30.23
CA PHE A 20 86.41 -33.62 29.35
C PHE A 20 87.71 -32.85 29.68
N GLY A 21 87.59 -31.53 29.88
CA GLY A 21 88.70 -30.69 30.23
C GLY A 21 89.39 -31.08 31.60
N LEU A 22 88.52 -31.38 32.61
CA LEU A 22 89.01 -31.86 33.92
C LEU A 22 89.75 -33.23 33.83
N ALA A 23 89.19 -34.14 32.98
CA ALA A 23 89.81 -35.42 32.73
C ALA A 23 91.18 -35.31 32.04
N LEU A 24 91.28 -34.40 31.05
CA LEU A 24 92.47 -34.10 30.34
C LEU A 24 93.52 -33.46 31.30
N PHE A 25 93.08 -32.43 32.08
CA PHE A 25 93.88 -31.80 33.06
C PHE A 25 94.47 -32.79 34.08
N TYR A 26 93.61 -33.69 34.60
CA TYR A 26 94.01 -34.73 35.52
C TYR A 26 95.08 -35.65 34.87
N ALA A 27 94.91 -36.07 33.64
CA ALA A 27 95.86 -36.93 32.94
C ALA A 27 97.21 -36.28 32.76
N VAL A 28 97.21 -34.95 32.43
CA VAL A 28 98.44 -34.17 32.30
C VAL A 28 99.09 -33.95 33.69
N PHE A 29 98.31 -33.55 34.71
CA PHE A 29 98.78 -33.32 36.07
C PHE A 29 99.35 -34.60 36.68
N ASP A 30 98.66 -35.71 36.56
CA ASP A 30 99.16 -37.02 37.04
C ASP A 30 100.52 -37.40 36.37
N SER A 31 100.63 -37.14 35.07
CA SER A 31 101.80 -37.37 34.32
C SER A 31 102.98 -36.46 34.77
N VAL A 32 102.74 -35.15 35.00
CA VAL A 32 103.68 -34.23 35.51
C VAL A 32 104.11 -34.55 36.92
N LEU A 33 103.17 -34.85 37.85
CA LEU A 33 103.42 -35.21 39.22
C LEU A 33 104.30 -36.44 39.33
N TYR A 34 104.04 -37.44 38.47
CA TYR A 34 104.85 -38.67 38.46
C TYR A 34 106.30 -38.41 37.97
N ILE A 35 106.52 -37.56 36.96
CA ILE A 35 107.79 -37.14 36.49
C ILE A 35 108.59 -36.41 37.61
N PHE A 36 107.90 -35.57 38.40
CA PHE A 36 108.45 -34.86 39.53
C PHE A 36 108.92 -35.79 40.67
N LEU A 37 108.23 -36.94 40.79
CA LEU A 37 108.50 -37.91 41.90
C LEU A 37 109.38 -39.06 41.46
N SER A 38 109.60 -39.25 40.12
CA SER A 38 110.34 -40.38 39.55
C SER A 38 111.29 -39.92 38.45
N TYR A 39 112.61 -40.03 38.65
CA TYR A 39 113.63 -39.48 37.82
C TYR A 39 113.89 -40.16 36.40
N ASP A 40 113.14 -41.15 36.01
CA ASP A 40 113.58 -42.03 34.90
C ASP A 40 112.55 -42.30 33.76
N VAL A 41 111.47 -41.50 33.58
CA VAL A 41 110.50 -41.80 32.50
C VAL A 41 110.06 -40.54 31.77
N ASP A 42 110.10 -40.58 30.41
CA ASP A 42 109.64 -39.50 29.50
C ASP A 42 108.10 -39.22 29.67
N PHE A 43 107.72 -37.91 29.68
CA PHE A 43 106.37 -37.43 29.86
C PHE A 43 105.39 -38.04 28.78
N PHE A 44 105.80 -38.12 27.52
CA PHE A 44 104.95 -38.66 26.45
C PHE A 44 104.81 -40.19 26.55
N GLN A 45 105.91 -40.93 27.00
CA GLN A 45 105.77 -42.34 27.28
C GLN A 45 104.76 -42.66 28.40
N ARG A 46 104.63 -41.85 29.40
CA ARG A 46 103.70 -42.03 30.50
C ARG A 46 102.28 -41.54 30.11
N LEU A 47 102.14 -40.48 29.30
CA LEU A 47 100.90 -39.98 28.81
C LEU A 47 100.28 -40.96 27.84
N LEU A 48 101.11 -41.62 26.99
CA LEU A 48 100.67 -42.58 25.93
C LEU A 48 101.16 -44.01 26.18
N GLY A 49 101.79 -44.29 27.29
CA GLY A 49 102.48 -45.60 27.57
C GLY A 49 101.48 -46.77 27.80
N ALA A 50 101.97 -47.99 27.49
CA ALA A 50 101.15 -49.20 27.46
C ALA A 50 100.95 -49.87 28.83
N ASP A 51 101.43 -49.30 29.97
CA ASP A 51 101.30 -49.87 31.31
C ASP A 51 99.88 -49.51 31.91
N GLY A 52 99.35 -50.24 32.80
CA GLY A 52 97.99 -50.22 33.40
C GLY A 52 97.44 -48.84 33.80
N ALA A 53 98.24 -47.77 33.67
CA ALA A 53 97.82 -46.39 33.92
C ALA A 53 96.77 -45.87 32.80
N ILE A 54 96.79 -46.42 31.63
CA ILE A 54 95.85 -46.10 30.56
C ILE A 54 94.33 -46.39 30.93
N TRP A 55 94.16 -47.60 31.52
CA TRP A 55 92.82 -48.03 31.96
C TRP A 55 92.26 -47.16 33.15
N SER A 56 93.11 -46.72 34.05
CA SER A 56 92.74 -45.81 35.13
C SER A 56 92.30 -44.42 34.60
N ARG A 57 93.13 -43.88 33.63
CA ARG A 57 92.81 -42.62 32.99
C ARG A 57 91.60 -42.64 32.11
N LEU A 58 91.41 -43.76 31.36
CA LEU A 58 90.14 -44.00 30.61
C LEU A 58 88.95 -44.14 31.54
N GLY A 59 89.12 -44.84 32.67
CA GLY A 59 88.06 -44.97 33.67
C GLY A 59 87.64 -43.61 34.26
N LEU A 60 88.62 -42.74 34.61
CA LEU A 60 88.39 -41.39 35.07
C LEU A 60 87.81 -40.47 34.02
N LEU A 61 88.21 -40.61 32.72
CA LEU A 61 87.62 -39.86 31.63
C LEU A 61 86.15 -40.25 31.49
N CYS A 62 85.84 -41.52 31.47
CA CYS A 62 84.50 -42.02 31.41
C CYS A 62 83.66 -41.50 32.59
N LEU A 63 84.24 -41.51 33.81
CA LEU A 63 83.53 -41.07 35.01
C LEU A 63 83.23 -39.54 34.95
N PHE A 64 84.21 -38.70 34.54
CA PHE A 64 83.97 -37.27 34.35
C PHE A 64 83.03 -36.95 33.19
N LEU A 65 83.11 -37.71 32.10
CA LEU A 65 82.10 -37.57 30.99
C LEU A 65 80.70 -37.94 31.43
N ILE A 66 80.60 -39.06 32.19
CA ILE A 66 79.26 -39.47 32.73
C ILE A 66 78.71 -38.41 33.71
N PHE A 67 79.55 -37.92 34.59
CA PHE A 67 79.19 -36.90 35.55
C PHE A 67 78.87 -35.56 34.88
N GLY A 68 79.69 -35.13 33.91
CA GLY A 68 79.38 -33.93 33.11
C GLY A 68 78.11 -34.08 32.32
N SER A 69 77.85 -35.25 31.68
CA SER A 69 76.70 -35.57 30.98
C SER A 69 75.45 -35.58 31.87
N HIS A 70 75.56 -36.15 33.07
CA HIS A 70 74.44 -36.18 34.05
C HIS A 70 74.15 -34.78 34.58
N ALA A 71 75.14 -33.97 34.86
CA ALA A 71 74.97 -32.60 35.32
C ALA A 71 74.37 -31.75 34.23
N GLN A 72 74.78 -31.92 32.96
CA GLN A 72 74.18 -31.18 31.87
C GLN A 72 72.72 -31.61 31.63
N PHE A 73 72.40 -32.91 31.74
CA PHE A 73 70.99 -33.42 31.65
C PHE A 73 70.17 -32.79 32.75
N THR A 74 70.62 -32.67 33.97
CA THR A 74 69.85 -32.08 35.07
C THR A 74 69.62 -30.57 34.87
N ILE A 75 70.65 -29.86 34.36
CA ILE A 75 70.47 -28.43 34.01
C ILE A 75 69.47 -28.23 32.88
N ASN A 76 69.60 -29.04 31.84
CA ASN A 76 68.65 -28.98 30.72
C ASN A 76 67.25 -29.33 31.14
N GLN A 77 67.03 -30.31 32.01
CA GLN A 77 65.77 -30.70 32.58
C GLN A 77 65.15 -29.53 33.37
N ARG A 78 65.89 -28.87 34.20
CA ARG A 78 65.46 -27.67 34.93
C ARG A 78 65.06 -26.54 34.00
N ALA A 79 65.88 -26.23 33.01
CA ALA A 79 65.61 -25.13 32.07
C ALA A 79 64.34 -25.38 31.25
N VAL A 80 64.15 -26.64 30.83
CA VAL A 80 62.90 -27.02 30.12
C VAL A 80 61.66 -26.92 31.05
N ALA A 81 61.78 -27.31 32.30
CA ALA A 81 60.67 -27.19 33.26
C ALA A 81 60.35 -25.72 33.60
N GLU A 82 61.39 -24.89 33.79
CA GLU A 82 61.22 -23.45 34.03
C GLU A 82 60.61 -22.74 32.81
N ALA A 83 61.08 -23.08 31.60
CA ALA A 83 60.53 -22.53 30.35
C ALA A 83 59.07 -22.95 30.15
N ALA A 84 58.72 -24.20 30.42
CA ALA A 84 57.35 -24.71 30.34
C ALA A 84 56.43 -24.07 31.39
N LEU A 85 56.96 -23.84 32.60
CA LEU A 85 56.20 -23.14 33.64
C LEU A 85 55.89 -21.69 33.19
N ARG A 86 56.96 -20.99 32.74
CA ARG A 86 56.83 -19.61 32.27
C ARG A 86 55.88 -19.48 31.06
N GLU A 87 55.99 -20.38 30.09
CA GLU A 87 55.03 -20.41 28.95
C GLU A 87 53.58 -20.63 29.43
N SER A 88 53.40 -21.50 30.41
CA SER A 88 52.10 -21.77 30.99
C SER A 88 51.55 -20.54 31.73
N GLU A 89 52.35 -19.88 32.56
CA GLU A 89 51.95 -18.66 33.26
C GLU A 89 51.63 -17.51 32.29
N GLU A 90 52.44 -17.30 31.27
CA GLU A 90 52.20 -16.29 30.24
C GLU A 90 50.88 -16.57 29.48
N LYS A 91 50.63 -17.85 29.17
CA LYS A 91 49.38 -18.29 28.54
C LYS A 91 48.18 -18.02 29.43
N PHE A 92 48.20 -18.42 30.68
CA PHE A 92 47.11 -18.17 31.62
C PHE A 92 46.84 -16.68 31.81
N ARG A 93 47.88 -15.90 31.96
CA ARG A 93 47.78 -14.43 32.08
C ARG A 93 47.14 -13.82 30.83
N THR A 94 47.60 -14.22 29.65
CA THR A 94 47.05 -13.74 28.40
C THR A 94 45.56 -14.09 28.26
N ILE A 95 45.15 -15.32 28.58
CA ILE A 95 43.75 -15.74 28.52
C ILE A 95 42.87 -14.90 29.48
N ILE A 96 43.30 -14.67 30.68
CA ILE A 96 42.54 -13.89 31.67
C ILE A 96 42.46 -12.40 31.26
N GLU A 97 43.58 -11.80 30.77
CA GLU A 97 43.59 -10.39 30.39
C GLU A 97 42.80 -10.12 29.08
N THR A 98 42.80 -11.10 28.16
CA THR A 98 42.10 -10.91 26.87
C THR A 98 40.61 -11.31 26.91
N THR A 99 40.16 -11.95 27.98
CA THR A 99 38.73 -12.31 28.09
C THR A 99 37.86 -11.04 28.20
N PRO A 100 36.73 -10.94 27.48
CA PRO A 100 35.82 -9.80 27.58
C PRO A 100 35.09 -9.73 28.93
N ASP A 101 35.01 -10.83 29.65
CA ASP A 101 34.43 -10.88 31.00
C ASP A 101 35.41 -10.37 32.02
N GLY A 102 34.96 -9.62 33.03
CA GLY A 102 35.77 -9.20 34.13
C GLY A 102 36.10 -10.39 35.03
N TYR A 103 37.43 -10.73 35.18
CA TYR A 103 37.89 -11.71 36.16
C TYR A 103 38.36 -10.97 37.41
N TYR A 104 38.00 -11.52 38.56
CA TYR A 104 38.42 -10.98 39.85
C TYR A 104 38.74 -12.07 40.88
N GLU A 105 39.65 -11.74 41.79
CA GLU A 105 39.91 -12.48 43.01
C GLU A 105 39.86 -11.52 44.18
N VAL A 106 39.28 -11.97 45.28
CA VAL A 106 39.18 -11.20 46.50
C VAL A 106 39.62 -12.07 47.71
N ASP A 107 40.14 -11.44 48.73
CA ASP A 107 40.40 -12.11 50.03
C ASP A 107 39.11 -12.49 50.76
N GLN A 108 39.21 -13.10 51.92
CA GLN A 108 38.04 -13.51 52.75
C GLN A 108 37.20 -12.32 53.23
N ILE A 109 37.74 -11.09 53.21
CA ILE A 109 37.09 -9.88 53.66
C ILE A 109 36.45 -9.13 52.47
N GLY A 110 36.83 -9.51 51.21
CA GLY A 110 36.28 -8.91 49.98
C GLY A 110 37.17 -7.84 49.34
N ASN A 111 38.43 -7.71 49.75
CA ASN A 111 39.38 -6.82 49.10
C ASN A 111 39.95 -7.48 47.84
N PHE A 112 40.07 -6.72 46.75
CA PHE A 112 40.60 -7.25 45.48
C PHE A 112 42.08 -7.63 45.59
N THR A 113 42.41 -8.87 45.30
CA THR A 113 43.80 -9.38 45.24
C THR A 113 44.30 -9.53 43.81
N PHE A 114 43.39 -9.81 42.85
CA PHE A 114 43.72 -9.85 41.44
C PHE A 114 42.48 -9.48 40.63
N PHE A 115 42.66 -8.83 39.50
CA PHE A 115 41.59 -8.57 38.50
C PHE A 115 42.22 -8.22 37.13
N ASN A 116 41.47 -8.49 36.05
CA ASN A 116 41.87 -8.21 34.69
C ASN A 116 41.44 -6.81 34.22
N ASP A 117 41.92 -6.41 33.02
CA ASP A 117 41.55 -5.12 32.44
C ASP A 117 40.05 -5.00 32.07
N SER A 118 39.38 -6.11 31.79
CA SER A 118 37.94 -6.11 31.52
C SER A 118 37.13 -5.73 32.78
N MET A 119 37.60 -6.11 33.96
CA MET A 119 36.98 -5.67 35.22
C MET A 119 37.06 -4.15 35.39
N CYS A 120 38.19 -3.53 35.05
CA CYS A 120 38.35 -2.08 35.05
C CYS A 120 37.38 -1.38 34.11
N LYS A 121 37.14 -1.93 32.91
CA LYS A 121 36.19 -1.40 31.93
C LYS A 121 34.75 -1.54 32.40
N ILE A 122 34.39 -2.65 33.03
CA ILE A 122 33.04 -2.88 33.55
C ILE A 122 32.73 -1.93 34.70
N LEU A 123 33.68 -1.75 35.62
CA LEU A 123 33.49 -0.89 36.79
C LEU A 123 33.73 0.60 36.50
N GLY A 124 34.48 0.93 35.46
CA GLY A 124 34.80 2.31 35.10
C GLY A 124 35.85 2.98 36.00
N TYR A 125 36.57 2.20 36.83
CA TYR A 125 37.64 2.66 37.74
C TYR A 125 39.00 2.36 37.16
N ALA A 126 40.00 3.17 37.52
CA ALA A 126 41.40 2.86 37.23
C ALA A 126 41.87 1.67 38.06
N ARG A 127 42.93 0.96 37.59
CA ARG A 127 43.47 -0.24 38.26
C ARG A 127 43.91 0.06 39.73
N GLU A 128 44.51 1.21 39.94
CA GLU A 128 44.95 1.65 41.29
C GLU A 128 43.76 1.93 42.21
N GLU A 129 42.65 2.41 41.65
CA GLU A 129 41.45 2.69 42.45
C GLU A 129 40.77 1.37 42.88
N ILE A 130 40.64 0.39 41.97
CA ILE A 130 40.04 -0.92 42.28
C ILE A 130 40.82 -1.67 43.30
N ALA A 131 42.18 -1.62 43.27
CA ALA A 131 43.03 -2.26 44.24
C ALA A 131 42.85 -1.75 45.67
N ALA A 132 42.33 -0.54 45.84
CA ALA A 132 42.07 0.08 47.14
C ALA A 132 40.59 -0.08 47.58
N LEU A 133 39.71 -0.62 46.70
CA LEU A 133 38.26 -0.79 47.01
C LEU A 133 37.98 -2.16 47.59
N ASN A 134 36.96 -2.18 48.44
CA ASN A 134 36.33 -3.44 48.84
C ASN A 134 35.15 -3.74 47.89
N GLN A 135 35.04 -4.97 47.41
CA GLN A 135 34.01 -5.39 46.47
C GLN A 135 32.56 -5.03 46.99
N LEU A 136 32.33 -5.05 48.27
CA LEU A 136 31.02 -4.76 48.87
C LEU A 136 30.64 -3.27 48.80
N GLU A 137 31.63 -2.35 48.63
CA GLU A 137 31.39 -0.92 48.49
C GLU A 137 30.83 -0.54 47.13
N LEU A 138 30.99 -1.42 46.14
CA LEU A 138 30.48 -1.24 44.78
C LEU A 138 28.99 -1.61 44.63
N LEU A 139 28.36 -2.12 45.70
CA LEU A 139 27.05 -2.71 45.72
C LEU A 139 26.10 -1.95 46.63
N ASP A 140 24.83 -1.91 46.25
CA ASP A 140 23.76 -1.55 47.19
C ASP A 140 23.57 -2.66 48.23
N GLU A 141 22.78 -2.35 49.27
CA GLU A 141 22.57 -3.26 50.42
C GLU A 141 21.94 -4.61 49.99
N THR A 142 21.01 -4.59 49.03
CA THR A 142 20.33 -5.78 48.50
C THR A 142 21.30 -6.69 47.72
N ASN A 143 22.13 -6.14 46.85
CA ASN A 143 23.11 -6.90 46.09
C ASN A 143 24.31 -7.35 46.95
N SER A 144 24.70 -6.56 47.96
CA SER A 144 25.68 -6.97 48.98
C SER A 144 25.23 -8.20 49.76
N GLN A 145 23.97 -8.25 50.17
CA GLN A 145 23.42 -9.44 50.86
C GLN A 145 23.38 -10.66 49.94
N LYS A 146 23.00 -10.51 48.64
CA LYS A 146 23.02 -11.61 47.67
C LYS A 146 24.43 -12.15 47.46
N LEU A 147 25.43 -11.28 47.33
CA LEU A 147 26.82 -11.68 47.13
C LEU A 147 27.42 -12.35 48.36
N ARG A 148 27.17 -11.81 49.56
CA ARG A 148 27.54 -12.46 50.83
C ARG A 148 26.91 -13.84 50.96
N GLY A 149 25.61 -13.98 50.62
CA GLY A 149 24.94 -15.28 50.57
C GLY A 149 25.60 -16.27 49.61
N ALA A 150 26.06 -15.81 48.45
CA ALA A 150 26.79 -16.62 47.51
C ALA A 150 28.19 -17.04 48.05
N PHE A 151 28.91 -16.15 48.68
CA PHE A 151 30.19 -16.47 49.34
C PHE A 151 30.04 -17.52 50.44
N ASN A 152 29.05 -17.34 51.34
CA ASN A 152 28.77 -18.33 52.39
C ASN A 152 28.44 -19.69 51.78
N LYS A 153 27.56 -19.72 50.75
CA LYS A 153 27.18 -20.97 50.08
C LYS A 153 28.37 -21.68 49.42
N VAL A 154 29.30 -20.95 48.81
CA VAL A 154 30.51 -21.48 48.19
C VAL A 154 31.48 -21.96 49.24
N GLN A 155 31.61 -21.26 50.37
CA GLN A 155 32.47 -21.65 51.52
C GLN A 155 32.00 -22.94 52.16
N ASP A 156 30.66 -23.07 52.38
CA ASP A 156 30.07 -24.24 53.07
C ASP A 156 30.05 -25.48 52.19
N SER A 157 29.71 -25.32 50.92
CA SER A 157 29.53 -26.43 49.95
C SER A 157 30.78 -26.78 49.16
N GLY A 158 31.74 -25.89 49.04
CA GLY A 158 32.88 -26.02 48.14
C GLY A 158 32.58 -25.97 46.65
N ASN A 159 31.29 -25.86 46.28
CA ASN A 159 30.85 -25.81 44.91
C ASN A 159 30.68 -24.37 44.41
N PRO A 160 31.06 -24.05 43.18
CA PRO A 160 30.91 -22.72 42.63
C PRO A 160 29.42 -22.33 42.42
N VAL A 161 29.07 -21.10 42.69
CA VAL A 161 27.79 -20.47 42.31
C VAL A 161 27.98 -19.85 40.95
N THR A 162 27.16 -20.30 39.98
CA THR A 162 27.14 -19.77 38.58
C THR A 162 25.87 -18.98 38.34
N SER A 163 25.91 -17.96 37.49
CA SER A 163 24.74 -17.16 37.09
C SER A 163 24.06 -16.37 38.23
N LEU A 164 24.84 -15.66 39.00
CA LEU A 164 24.29 -14.69 39.97
C LEU A 164 24.03 -13.37 39.24
N ALA A 165 22.74 -13.05 38.96
CA ALA A 165 22.36 -11.79 38.31
C ALA A 165 22.12 -10.69 39.35
N TRP A 166 22.76 -9.54 39.16
CA TRP A 166 22.66 -8.37 40.01
C TRP A 166 22.98 -7.08 39.28
N THR A 167 22.83 -5.94 39.93
CA THR A 167 23.16 -4.63 39.38
C THR A 167 24.29 -3.99 40.15
N LEU A 168 25.20 -3.38 39.47
CA LEU A 168 26.28 -2.57 40.03
C LEU A 168 26.19 -1.13 39.53
N SER A 169 26.75 -0.20 40.32
CA SER A 169 26.96 1.18 39.87
C SER A 169 28.42 1.36 39.47
N ASP A 170 28.64 1.80 38.25
CA ASP A 170 29.99 2.17 37.80
C ASP A 170 30.43 3.51 38.44
N LYS A 171 31.65 3.93 38.21
CA LYS A 171 32.22 5.19 38.72
C LYS A 171 31.36 6.42 38.39
N ASN A 172 30.65 6.42 37.23
CA ASN A 172 29.78 7.50 36.83
C ASN A 172 28.34 7.37 37.39
N ARG A 173 28.13 6.48 38.32
CA ARG A 173 26.81 6.13 38.91
C ARG A 173 25.80 5.58 37.86
N SER A 174 26.29 5.06 36.75
CA SER A 174 25.45 4.37 35.76
C SER A 174 25.21 2.94 36.23
N LEU A 175 23.93 2.53 36.21
CA LEU A 175 23.51 1.17 36.54
C LEU A 175 23.88 0.21 35.39
N ARG A 176 24.66 -0.82 35.77
CA ARG A 176 25.00 -1.94 34.88
C ARG A 176 24.39 -3.21 35.38
N PHE A 177 23.83 -3.97 34.51
CA PHE A 177 23.32 -5.33 34.77
C PHE A 177 24.43 -6.32 34.52
N VAL A 178 24.77 -7.11 35.56
CA VAL A 178 25.87 -8.06 35.47
C VAL A 178 25.43 -9.46 35.86
N GLU A 179 26.00 -10.45 35.20
CA GLU A 179 25.94 -11.85 35.62
C GLU A 179 27.32 -12.24 36.14
N SER A 180 27.38 -12.80 37.34
CA SER A 180 28.65 -13.22 37.92
C SER A 180 28.66 -14.67 38.37
N SER A 181 29.88 -15.22 38.44
CA SER A 181 30.16 -16.51 39.08
C SER A 181 31.07 -16.28 40.28
N VAL A 182 30.96 -17.16 41.28
CA VAL A 182 31.81 -17.14 42.49
C VAL A 182 32.33 -18.55 42.75
N SER A 183 33.64 -18.68 42.97
CA SER A 183 34.29 -19.94 43.30
C SER A 183 35.26 -19.73 44.45
N LEU A 184 35.56 -20.76 45.23
CA LEU A 184 36.48 -20.73 46.36
C LEU A 184 37.94 -20.87 45.86
N ILE A 185 38.78 -19.97 46.27
CA ILE A 185 40.24 -20.07 46.10
C ILE A 185 40.81 -20.71 47.36
N LYS A 186 41.61 -21.77 47.20
CA LYS A 186 42.24 -22.48 48.29
C LYS A 186 43.73 -22.16 48.41
N ASP A 187 44.25 -22.08 49.59
CA ASP A 187 45.70 -21.98 49.88
C ASP A 187 46.43 -23.32 49.57
N PRO A 188 47.77 -23.34 49.53
CA PRO A 188 48.53 -24.56 49.26
C PRO A 188 48.32 -25.66 50.36
N LYS A 189 47.69 -25.33 51.49
CA LYS A 189 47.38 -26.27 52.58
C LYS A 189 45.95 -26.75 52.52
N GLY A 190 45.14 -26.29 51.49
CA GLY A 190 43.77 -26.69 51.25
C GLY A 190 42.74 -25.84 52.02
N GLY A 191 43.20 -24.82 52.83
CA GLY A 191 42.29 -23.89 53.47
C GLY A 191 41.71 -22.83 52.53
N PRO A 192 40.59 -22.15 52.92
CA PRO A 192 40.05 -21.04 52.13
C PRO A 192 40.98 -19.83 52.14
N ALA A 193 41.49 -19.41 50.97
CA ALA A 193 42.31 -18.25 50.78
C ALA A 193 41.49 -17.01 50.39
N GLY A 194 40.38 -17.19 49.66
CA GLY A 194 39.52 -16.13 49.16
C GLY A 194 38.48 -16.63 48.16
N PHE A 195 37.95 -15.72 47.39
CA PHE A 195 36.95 -16.04 46.34
C PHE A 195 37.41 -15.46 45.01
N GLY A 196 37.07 -16.13 43.92
CA GLY A 196 37.34 -15.64 42.57
C GLY A 196 36.18 -15.94 41.65
N GLY A 197 36.04 -15.20 40.55
CA GLY A 197 34.99 -15.42 39.63
C GLY A 197 35.05 -14.51 38.39
N PHE A 198 34.03 -14.66 37.58
CA PHE A 198 33.85 -13.82 36.39
C PHE A 198 32.63 -12.94 36.54
N ILE A 199 32.69 -11.73 36.01
CA ILE A 199 31.57 -10.79 35.88
C ILE A 199 31.39 -10.45 34.41
N ARG A 200 30.19 -10.68 33.90
CA ARG A 200 29.79 -10.35 32.51
C ARG A 200 28.82 -9.18 32.53
N ASP A 201 29.12 -8.10 31.81
CA ASP A 201 28.17 -7.00 31.56
C ASP A 201 27.11 -7.43 30.53
N VAL A 202 25.88 -7.54 30.97
CA VAL A 202 24.72 -7.90 30.14
C VAL A 202 23.77 -6.72 29.92
N THR A 203 24.20 -5.50 30.21
CA THR A 203 23.35 -4.29 30.17
C THR A 203 22.75 -4.04 28.78
N GLN A 204 23.52 -4.16 27.70
CA GLN A 204 23.03 -3.96 26.34
C GLN A 204 21.98 -5.03 25.97
N ARG A 205 22.24 -6.28 26.34
CA ARG A 205 21.32 -7.40 26.09
C ARG A 205 19.98 -7.19 26.82
N GLN A 206 20.04 -6.81 28.09
CA GLN A 206 18.84 -6.54 28.89
C GLN A 206 18.02 -5.36 28.35
N ARG A 207 18.68 -4.27 27.97
CA ARG A 207 18.01 -3.10 27.35
C ARG A 207 17.36 -3.46 26.03
N ALA A 208 18.06 -4.21 25.18
CA ALA A 208 17.50 -4.67 23.90
C ALA A 208 16.28 -5.58 24.08
N GLU A 209 16.30 -6.48 25.07
CA GLU A 209 15.19 -7.37 25.37
C GLU A 209 13.96 -6.62 25.90
N VAL A 210 14.17 -5.64 26.80
CA VAL A 210 13.08 -4.77 27.29
C VAL A 210 12.47 -3.94 26.15
N MET A 211 13.30 -3.33 25.29
CA MET A 211 12.82 -2.61 24.11
C MET A 211 12.04 -3.50 23.15
N TYR A 212 12.54 -4.71 22.90
CA TYR A 212 11.87 -5.67 22.02
C TYR A 212 10.50 -6.09 22.58
N ARG A 213 10.41 -6.40 23.88
CA ARG A 213 9.13 -6.72 24.55
C ARG A 213 8.16 -5.55 24.51
N ALA A 214 8.65 -4.33 24.77
CA ALA A 214 7.81 -3.12 24.69
C ALA A 214 7.28 -2.89 23.26
N LYS A 215 8.11 -3.10 22.24
CA LYS A 215 7.71 -3.02 20.83
C LYS A 215 6.62 -4.05 20.52
N LEU A 216 6.81 -5.32 20.88
CA LEU A 216 5.81 -6.37 20.64
C LEU A 216 4.48 -6.08 21.35
N ALA A 217 4.52 -5.57 22.59
CA ALA A 217 3.32 -5.19 23.30
C ALA A 217 2.57 -4.03 22.62
N ALA A 218 3.30 -3.02 22.12
CA ALA A 218 2.72 -1.91 21.38
C ALA A 218 2.11 -2.36 20.03
N GLU A 219 2.78 -3.24 19.29
CA GLU A 219 2.26 -3.81 18.04
C GLU A 219 1.01 -4.67 18.28
N ALA A 220 1.00 -5.49 19.33
CA ALA A 220 -0.16 -6.30 19.70
C ALA A 220 -1.36 -5.41 20.11
N ALA A 221 -1.14 -4.35 20.88
CA ALA A 221 -2.19 -3.40 21.27
C ALA A 221 -2.77 -2.66 20.05
N SER A 222 -1.91 -2.22 19.13
CA SER A 222 -2.34 -1.58 17.87
C SER A 222 -3.16 -2.54 16.99
N ARG A 223 -2.74 -3.80 16.89
CA ARG A 223 -3.47 -4.84 16.15
C ARG A 223 -4.86 -5.09 16.74
N THR A 224 -4.94 -5.29 18.06
CA THR A 224 -6.22 -5.52 18.75
C THR A 224 -7.17 -4.33 18.58
N LYS A 225 -6.65 -3.09 18.68
CA LYS A 225 -7.42 -1.86 18.43
C LYS A 225 -8.01 -1.84 17.01
N SER A 226 -7.21 -2.21 16.00
CA SER A 226 -7.66 -2.23 14.60
C SER A 226 -8.70 -3.32 14.33
N GLU A 227 -8.53 -4.52 14.87
CA GLU A 227 -9.47 -5.63 14.75
C GLU A 227 -10.81 -5.31 15.44
N PHE A 228 -10.76 -4.70 16.63
CA PHE A 228 -11.96 -4.23 17.35
C PHE A 228 -12.74 -3.19 16.55
N LEU A 229 -12.05 -2.16 15.99
CA LEU A 229 -12.70 -1.13 15.19
C LEU A 229 -13.30 -1.70 13.90
N ALA A 230 -12.65 -2.66 13.25
CA ALA A 230 -13.17 -3.33 12.06
C ALA A 230 -14.46 -4.11 12.38
N SER A 231 -14.48 -4.88 13.46
CA SER A 231 -15.69 -5.60 13.91
C SER A 231 -16.81 -4.65 14.27
N MET A 232 -16.53 -3.60 15.06
CA MET A 232 -17.51 -2.61 15.46
C MET A 232 -18.14 -1.87 14.26
N SER A 233 -17.32 -1.56 13.25
CA SER A 233 -17.85 -0.95 12.03
C SER A 233 -18.85 -1.85 11.31
N HIS A 234 -18.56 -3.13 11.22
CA HIS A 234 -19.49 -4.08 10.60
C HIS A 234 -20.78 -4.17 11.39
N GLU A 235 -20.69 -4.25 12.72
CA GLU A 235 -21.85 -4.33 13.61
C GLU A 235 -22.72 -3.06 13.61
N ILE A 236 -22.11 -1.87 13.38
CA ILE A 236 -22.85 -0.61 13.25
C ILE A 236 -23.38 -0.41 11.83
N ARG A 237 -22.67 -0.85 10.80
CA ARG A 237 -23.07 -0.71 9.40
C ARG A 237 -24.36 -1.48 9.11
N THR A 238 -24.49 -2.68 9.64
CA THR A 238 -25.67 -3.54 9.40
C THR A 238 -27.00 -2.87 9.81
N PRO A 239 -27.22 -2.41 11.07
CA PRO A 239 -28.44 -1.73 11.43
C PRO A 239 -28.62 -0.38 10.73
N LEU A 240 -27.54 0.32 10.42
CA LEU A 240 -27.60 1.61 9.74
C LEU A 240 -28.04 1.47 8.28
N ASN A 241 -27.54 0.47 7.56
CA ASN A 241 -28.00 0.13 6.23
C ASN A 241 -29.49 -0.26 6.23
N ALA A 242 -29.94 -0.94 7.28
CA ALA A 242 -31.35 -1.24 7.49
C ALA A 242 -32.21 0.04 7.61
N ILE A 243 -31.76 1.02 8.41
CA ILE A 243 -32.44 2.33 8.55
C ILE A 243 -32.49 3.05 7.20
N ILE A 244 -31.35 3.13 6.48
CA ILE A 244 -31.27 3.78 5.17
C ILE A 244 -32.24 3.12 4.19
N GLY A 245 -32.22 1.80 4.09
CA GLY A 245 -33.08 1.08 3.16
C GLY A 245 -34.60 1.26 3.47
N LEU A 246 -34.99 1.28 4.76
CA LEU A 246 -36.38 1.57 5.16
C LEU A 246 -36.77 2.98 4.80
N VAL A 247 -35.94 3.97 5.06
CA VAL A 247 -36.22 5.37 4.75
C VAL A 247 -36.32 5.55 3.23
N GLU A 248 -35.46 4.96 2.45
CA GLU A 248 -35.50 5.00 0.98
C GLU A 248 -36.80 4.36 0.45
N LEU A 249 -37.22 3.23 1.01
CA LEU A 249 -38.51 2.62 0.67
C LEU A 249 -39.68 3.52 1.00
N MET A 250 -39.69 4.18 2.16
CA MET A 250 -40.74 5.11 2.55
C MET A 250 -40.80 6.32 1.61
N LEU A 251 -39.62 6.86 1.21
CA LEU A 251 -39.51 7.98 0.28
C LEU A 251 -40.02 7.66 -1.14
N THR A 252 -40.15 6.38 -1.49
CA THR A 252 -40.76 5.98 -2.79
C THR A 252 -42.29 5.94 -2.76
N SER A 253 -42.92 6.05 -1.59
CA SER A 253 -44.36 6.09 -1.41
C SER A 253 -44.92 7.50 -1.61
N ASP A 254 -46.23 7.61 -1.83
CA ASP A 254 -46.91 8.92 -1.88
C ASP A 254 -47.06 9.44 -0.45
N LEU A 255 -46.15 10.36 -0.05
CA LEU A 255 -46.04 10.91 1.30
C LEU A 255 -46.44 12.39 1.31
N PRO A 256 -47.09 12.85 2.39
CA PRO A 256 -47.22 14.28 2.65
C PRO A 256 -45.87 14.99 2.65
N PRO A 257 -45.78 16.27 2.18
CA PRO A 257 -44.52 17.00 2.09
C PRO A 257 -43.69 17.02 3.39
N ASP A 258 -44.36 17.22 4.53
CA ASP A 258 -43.74 17.29 5.84
C ASP A 258 -43.08 15.95 6.23
N GLN A 259 -43.75 14.82 5.95
CA GLN A 259 -43.21 13.48 6.22
C GLN A 259 -42.03 13.13 5.30
N ARG A 260 -42.08 13.63 4.08
CA ARG A 260 -40.97 13.48 3.11
C ARG A 260 -39.74 14.22 3.61
N GLU A 261 -39.89 15.46 4.08
CA GLU A 261 -38.80 16.27 4.63
C GLU A 261 -38.20 15.61 5.88
N ASP A 262 -39.02 15.10 6.81
CA ASP A 262 -38.55 14.36 7.98
C ASP A 262 -37.75 13.12 7.60
N LEU A 263 -38.17 12.35 6.62
CA LEU A 263 -37.46 11.17 6.14
C LEU A 263 -36.16 11.53 5.42
N ASP A 264 -36.12 12.62 4.68
CA ASP A 264 -34.88 13.10 4.06
C ASP A 264 -33.87 13.52 5.12
N VAL A 265 -34.30 14.13 6.23
CA VAL A 265 -33.42 14.42 7.39
C VAL A 265 -32.91 13.14 8.04
N VAL A 266 -33.74 12.13 8.25
CA VAL A 266 -33.31 10.82 8.79
C VAL A 266 -32.29 10.16 7.84
N LYS A 267 -32.56 10.17 6.52
CA LYS A 267 -31.67 9.65 5.48
C LYS A 267 -30.30 10.32 5.53
N SER A 268 -30.27 11.66 5.53
CA SER A 268 -29.05 12.43 5.55
C SER A 268 -28.22 12.18 6.83
N SER A 269 -28.89 12.04 7.97
CA SER A 269 -28.26 11.73 9.26
C SER A 269 -27.65 10.33 9.27
N ALA A 270 -28.32 9.35 8.68
CA ALA A 270 -27.81 7.99 8.57
C ALA A 270 -26.57 7.91 7.66
N TYR A 271 -26.59 8.58 6.50
CA TYR A 271 -25.41 8.67 5.63
C TYR A 271 -24.25 9.41 6.30
N SER A 272 -24.52 10.45 7.07
CA SER A 272 -23.50 11.17 7.84
C SER A 272 -22.84 10.27 8.87
N LEU A 273 -23.59 9.43 9.58
CA LEU A 273 -23.05 8.48 10.55
C LEU A 273 -22.22 7.40 9.85
N LEU A 274 -22.65 6.90 8.70
CA LEU A 274 -21.88 5.94 7.90
C LEU A 274 -20.52 6.53 7.46
N SER A 275 -20.52 7.79 7.02
CA SER A 275 -19.29 8.53 6.66
C SER A 275 -18.34 8.66 7.85
N ILE A 276 -18.87 8.97 9.05
CA ILE A 276 -18.07 9.05 10.28
C ILE A 276 -17.38 7.72 10.58
N ILE A 277 -18.11 6.62 10.54
CA ILE A 277 -17.60 5.28 10.81
C ILE A 277 -16.52 4.90 9.81
N ASN A 278 -16.76 5.17 8.52
CA ASN A 278 -15.77 4.91 7.47
C ASN A 278 -14.49 5.74 7.67
N ASN A 279 -14.60 7.01 8.07
CA ASN A 279 -13.44 7.84 8.38
C ASN A 279 -12.63 7.34 9.59
N ILE A 280 -13.29 6.81 10.63
CA ILE A 280 -12.63 6.19 11.79
C ILE A 280 -11.88 4.93 11.36
N LEU A 281 -12.49 4.10 10.52
CA LEU A 281 -11.86 2.90 9.97
C LEU A 281 -10.65 3.23 9.10
N ASP A 282 -10.81 4.19 8.18
CA ASP A 282 -9.72 4.62 7.30
C ASP A 282 -8.55 5.15 8.14
N PHE A 283 -8.84 5.99 9.14
CA PHE A 283 -7.82 6.49 10.08
C PHE A 283 -7.09 5.34 10.78
N SER A 284 -7.83 4.33 11.29
CA SER A 284 -7.24 3.17 11.97
C SER A 284 -6.39 2.31 11.02
N LYS A 285 -6.83 2.11 9.77
CA LYS A 285 -6.07 1.36 8.75
C LYS A 285 -4.79 2.07 8.37
N ILE A 286 -4.83 3.40 8.27
CA ILE A 286 -3.65 4.23 7.95
C ILE A 286 -2.65 4.20 9.12
N GLU A 287 -3.13 4.37 10.38
CA GLU A 287 -2.29 4.31 11.58
C GLU A 287 -1.57 2.96 11.71
N ALA A 288 -2.23 1.87 11.29
CA ALA A 288 -1.66 0.52 11.28
C ALA A 288 -0.78 0.22 10.05
N GLY A 289 -0.64 1.14 9.08
CA GLY A 289 0.09 0.93 7.83
C GLY A 289 -0.53 -0.12 6.91
N ARG A 290 -1.85 -0.34 7.00
CA ARG A 290 -2.58 -1.40 6.27
C ARG A 290 -3.44 -0.85 5.11
N LEU A 291 -3.40 0.44 4.84
CA LEU A 291 -4.12 1.02 3.71
C LEU A 291 -3.31 0.80 2.44
N GLU A 292 -3.85 0.03 1.52
CA GLU A 292 -3.29 -0.17 0.18
C GLU A 292 -3.99 0.77 -0.81
N PHE A 293 -3.21 1.37 -1.71
CA PHE A 293 -3.72 2.21 -2.80
C PHE A 293 -3.92 1.38 -4.05
N GLU A 294 -5.08 1.53 -4.66
CA GLU A 294 -5.35 0.94 -5.97
C GLU A 294 -4.77 1.83 -7.06
N LYS A 295 -4.01 1.23 -7.98
CA LYS A 295 -3.52 1.94 -9.17
C LYS A 295 -4.39 1.56 -10.36
N THR A 296 -5.45 2.33 -10.58
CA THR A 296 -6.37 2.15 -11.71
C THR A 296 -6.20 3.28 -12.71
N PRO A 297 -6.29 3.01 -14.03
CA PRO A 297 -6.31 4.06 -15.03
C PRO A 297 -7.67 4.78 -15.00
N PHE A 298 -7.65 6.11 -15.08
CA PHE A 298 -8.87 6.91 -15.14
C PHE A 298 -8.66 8.22 -15.88
N SER A 299 -9.77 8.77 -16.44
CA SER A 299 -9.83 10.10 -17.04
C SER A 299 -9.90 11.15 -15.94
N PHE A 300 -8.87 11.96 -15.81
CA PHE A 300 -8.79 12.97 -14.75
C PHE A 300 -9.85 14.06 -14.90
N ARG A 301 -10.13 14.50 -16.14
CA ARG A 301 -11.15 15.54 -16.40
C ARG A 301 -12.55 15.04 -16.05
N SER A 302 -12.94 13.87 -16.53
CA SER A 302 -14.23 13.24 -16.21
C SER A 302 -14.37 13.01 -14.70
N PHE A 303 -13.30 12.58 -14.02
CA PHE A 303 -13.27 12.43 -12.57
C PHE A 303 -13.55 13.75 -11.83
N MET A 304 -12.96 14.87 -12.28
CA MET A 304 -13.19 16.19 -11.69
C MET A 304 -14.63 16.66 -11.93
N ASP A 305 -15.13 16.50 -13.16
CA ASP A 305 -16.51 16.86 -13.54
C ASP A 305 -17.53 16.14 -12.67
N GLU A 306 -17.44 14.82 -12.57
CA GLU A 306 -18.35 14.01 -11.73
C GLU A 306 -18.25 14.38 -10.26
N SER A 307 -17.03 14.56 -9.75
CA SER A 307 -16.81 14.84 -8.33
C SER A 307 -17.39 16.20 -7.92
N LEU A 308 -17.19 17.23 -8.72
CA LEU A 308 -17.61 18.58 -8.38
C LEU A 308 -19.10 18.84 -8.70
N LYS A 309 -19.70 18.14 -9.67
CA LYS A 309 -21.14 18.18 -9.90
C LYS A 309 -21.95 17.76 -8.68
N ILE A 310 -21.49 16.78 -7.91
CA ILE A 310 -22.13 16.37 -6.67
C ILE A 310 -22.17 17.52 -5.65
N MET A 311 -21.12 18.36 -5.61
CA MET A 311 -21.05 19.50 -4.73
C MET A 311 -21.85 20.72 -5.23
N GLY A 312 -22.12 20.77 -6.54
CA GLY A 312 -22.88 21.85 -7.17
C GLY A 312 -24.30 22.05 -6.57
N MET A 313 -25.00 20.96 -6.27
CA MET A 313 -26.30 21.02 -5.60
C MET A 313 -26.19 21.66 -4.20
N LYS A 314 -25.23 21.17 -3.39
CA LYS A 314 -25.02 21.69 -2.02
C LYS A 314 -24.61 23.17 -2.02
N SER A 315 -23.79 23.60 -2.97
CA SER A 315 -23.36 24.99 -3.07
C SER A 315 -24.52 25.89 -3.48
N HIS A 316 -25.35 25.45 -4.42
CA HIS A 316 -26.52 26.19 -4.85
C HIS A 316 -27.57 26.33 -3.73
N ASP A 317 -27.90 25.25 -2.99
CA ASP A 317 -28.83 25.29 -1.87
C ASP A 317 -28.41 26.29 -0.79
N LYS A 318 -27.11 26.58 -0.70
CA LYS A 318 -26.52 27.57 0.22
C LYS A 318 -26.34 28.94 -0.41
N GLY A 319 -26.62 29.12 -1.72
CA GLY A 319 -26.38 30.34 -2.46
C GLY A 319 -24.91 30.72 -2.62
N ILE A 320 -24.05 29.72 -2.81
CA ILE A 320 -22.60 29.85 -2.98
C ILE A 320 -22.22 29.48 -4.41
N GLU A 321 -21.44 30.33 -5.07
CA GLU A 321 -20.88 30.01 -6.38
C GLU A 321 -19.78 28.96 -6.25
N LEU A 322 -19.86 27.88 -7.04
CA LEU A 322 -18.83 26.84 -7.14
C LEU A 322 -18.31 26.79 -8.58
N ALA A 323 -17.03 27.05 -8.75
CA ALA A 323 -16.36 26.95 -10.04
C ALA A 323 -15.04 26.22 -9.92
N TYR A 324 -14.55 25.65 -11.04
CA TYR A 324 -13.24 25.00 -11.04
C TYR A 324 -12.52 25.20 -12.38
N ARG A 325 -11.20 25.10 -12.33
CA ARG A 325 -10.34 25.18 -13.48
C ARG A 325 -9.23 24.11 -13.40
N ILE A 326 -9.05 23.43 -14.51
CA ILE A 326 -7.92 22.53 -14.74
C ILE A 326 -7.00 23.19 -15.75
N ALA A 327 -5.71 23.30 -15.44
CA ALA A 327 -4.73 23.84 -16.38
C ALA A 327 -4.66 22.97 -17.66
N PRO A 328 -4.49 23.59 -18.85
CA PRO A 328 -4.51 22.87 -20.11
C PRO A 328 -3.43 21.78 -20.25
N ASP A 329 -2.27 22.00 -19.59
CA ASP A 329 -1.12 21.10 -19.57
C ASP A 329 -1.28 19.88 -18.66
N THR A 330 -2.42 19.79 -17.94
CA THR A 330 -2.68 18.65 -17.03
C THR A 330 -3.01 17.39 -17.83
N PRO A 331 -2.25 16.28 -17.65
CA PRO A 331 -2.53 15.01 -18.31
C PRO A 331 -3.92 14.48 -17.95
N ASN A 332 -4.64 13.94 -18.95
CA ASN A 332 -6.00 13.43 -18.75
C ASN A 332 -6.04 11.96 -18.37
N ARG A 333 -5.15 11.12 -18.95
CA ARG A 333 -5.07 9.67 -18.62
C ARG A 333 -3.96 9.43 -17.61
N ILE A 334 -4.34 9.13 -16.38
CA ILE A 334 -3.42 8.89 -15.28
C ILE A 334 -3.79 7.61 -14.52
N LEU A 335 -2.79 6.97 -13.90
CA LEU A 335 -2.99 5.84 -13.00
C LEU A 335 -2.88 6.31 -11.55
N GLY A 336 -3.85 5.93 -10.74
CA GLY A 336 -3.89 6.25 -9.33
C GLY A 336 -5.16 5.70 -8.68
N ASP A 337 -5.47 6.17 -7.48
CA ASP A 337 -6.67 5.79 -6.75
C ASP A 337 -7.71 6.92 -6.81
N PRO A 338 -8.69 6.85 -7.73
CA PRO A 338 -9.71 7.88 -7.87
C PRO A 338 -10.64 7.96 -6.64
N ILE A 339 -10.82 6.85 -5.90
CA ILE A 339 -11.69 6.85 -4.72
C ILE A 339 -11.05 7.68 -3.61
N ARG A 340 -9.77 7.48 -3.35
CA ARG A 340 -9.03 8.22 -2.32
C ARG A 340 -8.81 9.67 -2.71
N LEU A 341 -8.54 9.96 -3.97
CA LEU A 341 -8.46 11.34 -4.47
C LEU A 341 -9.81 12.04 -4.30
N ARG A 342 -10.93 11.39 -4.66
CA ARG A 342 -12.30 11.91 -4.46
C ARG A 342 -12.57 12.19 -2.99
N GLN A 343 -12.16 11.32 -2.09
CA GLN A 343 -12.31 11.48 -0.64
C GLN A 343 -11.62 12.75 -0.13
N VAL A 344 -10.36 12.99 -0.55
CA VAL A 344 -9.62 14.22 -0.20
C VAL A 344 -10.29 15.46 -0.79
N LEU A 345 -10.59 15.45 -2.09
CA LEU A 345 -11.16 16.58 -2.80
C LEU A 345 -12.52 16.99 -2.22
N LEU A 346 -13.43 16.02 -2.08
CA LEU A 346 -14.77 16.28 -1.57
C LEU A 346 -14.75 16.74 -0.11
N ASN A 347 -13.88 16.20 0.73
CA ASN A 347 -13.73 16.66 2.11
C ASN A 347 -13.29 18.12 2.20
N LEU A 348 -12.36 18.55 1.33
CA LEU A 348 -11.90 19.96 1.31
C LEU A 348 -12.97 20.90 0.73
N VAL A 349 -13.66 20.49 -0.34
CA VAL A 349 -14.72 21.28 -0.97
C VAL A 349 -15.95 21.37 -0.06
N ASP A 350 -16.36 20.26 0.57
CA ASP A 350 -17.48 20.27 1.53
C ASP A 350 -17.19 21.18 2.73
N ASN A 351 -15.97 21.15 3.26
CA ASN A 351 -15.56 22.07 4.31
C ASN A 351 -15.58 23.54 3.82
N ALA A 352 -15.13 23.82 2.60
CA ALA A 352 -15.18 25.16 2.01
C ALA A 352 -16.63 25.67 1.90
N ILE A 353 -17.55 24.87 1.35
CA ILE A 353 -18.97 25.19 1.25
C ILE A 353 -19.59 25.37 2.65
N LYS A 354 -19.26 24.48 3.57
CA LYS A 354 -19.78 24.48 4.93
C LYS A 354 -19.45 25.78 5.68
N PHE A 355 -18.20 26.25 5.59
CA PHE A 355 -17.70 27.42 6.32
C PHE A 355 -17.78 28.74 5.54
N THR A 356 -18.39 28.73 4.38
CA THR A 356 -18.72 29.95 3.60
C THR A 356 -20.23 30.19 3.70
N ASP A 357 -20.67 31.33 4.22
CA ASP A 357 -22.08 31.67 4.30
C ASP A 357 -22.59 32.34 3.03
N LYS A 358 -21.77 33.16 2.43
CA LYS A 358 -22.01 33.85 1.15
C LYS A 358 -20.69 34.05 0.43
N GLY A 359 -20.71 33.98 -0.89
CA GLY A 359 -19.54 34.17 -1.72
C GLY A 359 -19.28 32.98 -2.63
N GLU A 360 -18.05 32.51 -2.68
CA GLU A 360 -17.62 31.53 -3.67
C GLU A 360 -16.64 30.51 -3.13
N VAL A 361 -16.62 29.34 -3.77
CA VAL A 361 -15.62 28.27 -3.60
C VAL A 361 -15.02 27.96 -4.98
N ILE A 362 -13.70 28.04 -5.09
CA ILE A 362 -13.00 27.82 -6.36
C ILE A 362 -11.97 26.73 -6.21
N VAL A 363 -11.98 25.78 -7.15
CA VAL A 363 -11.01 24.70 -7.21
C VAL A 363 -10.08 24.89 -8.42
N TYR A 364 -8.77 24.98 -8.16
CA TYR A 364 -7.75 25.04 -9.21
C TYR A 364 -6.92 23.78 -9.20
N VAL A 365 -6.67 23.22 -10.38
CA VAL A 365 -5.73 22.12 -10.58
C VAL A 365 -4.70 22.50 -11.63
N ALA A 366 -3.42 22.26 -11.34
CA ALA A 366 -2.32 22.52 -12.26
C ALA A 366 -1.21 21.48 -12.08
N THR A 367 -0.41 21.30 -13.11
CA THR A 367 0.79 20.47 -13.05
C THR A 367 1.89 21.23 -12.29
N GLN A 368 2.38 20.62 -11.19
CA GLN A 368 3.51 21.17 -10.44
C GLN A 368 4.84 20.75 -11.04
N SER A 369 4.96 19.47 -11.39
CA SER A 369 6.11 18.88 -12.07
C SER A 369 5.67 17.65 -12.84
N GLN A 370 6.33 17.37 -13.94
CA GLN A 370 6.04 16.24 -14.80
C GLN A 370 7.34 15.65 -15.32
N THR A 371 7.41 14.33 -15.35
CA THR A 371 8.43 13.53 -16.02
C THR A 371 7.76 12.71 -17.11
N ASP A 372 8.50 11.89 -17.83
CA ASP A 372 7.93 11.01 -18.86
C ASP A 372 6.96 9.94 -18.28
N TYR A 373 7.07 9.62 -17.00
CA TYR A 373 6.31 8.55 -16.36
C TYR A 373 5.41 9.01 -15.23
N GLU A 374 5.71 10.14 -14.60
CA GLU A 374 5.02 10.61 -13.39
C GLU A 374 4.65 12.08 -13.51
N VAL A 375 3.51 12.44 -12.96
CA VAL A 375 3.05 13.81 -12.80
C VAL A 375 2.69 14.09 -11.35
N VAL A 376 3.13 15.23 -10.84
CA VAL A 376 2.68 15.76 -9.56
C VAL A 376 1.67 16.86 -9.84
N LEU A 377 0.42 16.60 -9.49
CA LEU A 377 -0.67 17.55 -9.61
C LEU A 377 -0.81 18.38 -8.33
N HIS A 378 -1.00 19.67 -8.50
CA HIS A 378 -1.25 20.64 -7.42
C HIS A 378 -2.71 21.04 -7.44
N PHE A 379 -3.41 20.78 -6.34
CA PHE A 379 -4.80 21.17 -6.12
C PHE A 379 -4.86 22.35 -5.16
N SER A 380 -5.75 23.29 -5.42
CA SER A 380 -6.00 24.45 -4.56
C SER A 380 -7.50 24.67 -4.42
N VAL A 381 -8.03 24.48 -3.22
CA VAL A 381 -9.42 24.80 -2.87
C VAL A 381 -9.40 26.14 -2.14
N VAL A 382 -10.10 27.12 -2.67
CA VAL A 382 -10.16 28.50 -2.16
C VAL A 382 -11.59 28.80 -1.79
N ASP A 383 -11.81 29.24 -0.56
CA ASP A 383 -13.09 29.73 -0.06
C ASP A 383 -13.02 31.18 0.37
N THR A 384 -14.16 31.88 0.36
CA THR A 384 -14.35 33.24 0.86
C THR A 384 -15.00 33.28 2.24
N GLY A 385 -14.94 32.18 2.98
CA GLY A 385 -15.62 31.99 4.25
C GLY A 385 -14.97 32.67 5.45
N ILE A 386 -15.31 32.18 6.65
CA ILE A 386 -14.91 32.77 7.94
C ILE A 386 -13.39 32.80 8.16
N GLY A 387 -12.64 31.96 7.47
CA GLY A 387 -11.20 31.81 7.66
C GLY A 387 -10.82 31.15 8.98
N ILE A 388 -9.53 30.90 9.18
CA ILE A 388 -8.96 30.15 10.32
C ILE A 388 -7.90 30.97 11.02
N PRO A 389 -8.01 31.22 12.35
CA PRO A 389 -7.00 31.91 13.15
C PRO A 389 -5.63 31.22 13.13
N LYS A 390 -4.54 32.00 13.19
CA LYS A 390 -3.16 31.49 13.06
C LYS A 390 -2.78 30.41 14.09
N ASP A 391 -3.24 30.55 15.32
CA ASP A 391 -3.01 29.63 16.43
C ASP A 391 -3.60 28.24 16.16
N ARG A 392 -4.66 28.17 15.34
CA ARG A 392 -5.38 26.93 15.01
C ARG A 392 -4.95 26.26 13.71
N GLN A 393 -4.27 26.97 12.82
CA GLN A 393 -3.92 26.46 11.50
C GLN A 393 -3.04 25.19 11.53
N ARG A 394 -2.28 24.97 12.59
CA ARG A 394 -1.48 23.74 12.76
C ARG A 394 -2.28 22.59 13.37
N SER A 395 -3.17 22.90 14.30
CA SER A 395 -3.92 21.88 15.04
C SER A 395 -5.09 21.27 14.27
N ILE A 396 -5.61 21.94 13.22
CA ILE A 396 -6.76 21.43 12.45
C ILE A 396 -6.48 20.14 11.68
N PHE A 397 -5.23 19.78 11.44
CA PHE A 397 -4.81 18.50 10.83
C PHE A 397 -4.62 17.38 11.87
N GLY A 398 -4.71 17.69 13.16
CA GLY A 398 -4.68 16.67 14.22
C GLY A 398 -6.03 15.95 14.34
N ALA A 399 -5.97 14.64 14.58
CA ALA A 399 -7.18 13.84 14.80
C ALA A 399 -7.97 14.34 16.02
N TYR A 400 -9.30 14.36 15.90
CA TYR A 400 -10.25 14.80 16.94
C TYR A 400 -10.11 16.28 17.35
N ASN A 401 -9.33 17.08 16.65
CA ASN A 401 -9.25 18.52 16.89
C ASN A 401 -10.44 19.22 16.24
N GLN A 402 -11.38 19.60 17.06
CA GLN A 402 -12.55 20.38 16.67
C GLN A 402 -12.34 21.84 17.07
N GLY A 403 -12.79 22.75 16.22
CA GLY A 403 -12.77 24.20 16.52
C GLY A 403 -13.59 24.56 17.77
N ASP A 404 -13.91 25.84 17.98
CA ASP A 404 -14.66 26.33 19.15
C ASP A 404 -15.97 25.54 19.39
N PRO A 405 -16.36 25.34 20.66
CA PRO A 405 -17.68 24.79 21.03
C PRO A 405 -18.88 25.60 20.48
N SER A 406 -18.68 26.88 20.15
CA SER A 406 -19.67 27.73 19.50
C SER A 406 -19.88 27.37 18.01
N THR A 407 -18.81 27.01 17.31
CA THR A 407 -18.83 26.60 15.90
C THR A 407 -19.43 25.21 15.74
N LEU A 408 -19.24 24.33 16.76
CA LEU A 408 -19.83 22.99 16.82
C LEU A 408 -21.35 22.97 16.79
N ARG A 409 -22.01 23.95 17.45
CA ARG A 409 -23.48 24.03 17.50
C ARG A 409 -24.09 24.42 16.16
N HIS A 410 -23.37 25.08 15.27
CA HIS A 410 -23.88 25.55 13.98
C HIS A 410 -23.44 24.67 12.80
N TYR A 411 -22.26 24.05 12.87
CA TYR A 411 -21.67 23.42 11.67
C TYR A 411 -21.29 21.94 11.83
N GLY A 412 -21.33 21.32 13.03
CA GLY A 412 -21.08 19.87 13.30
C GLY A 412 -19.83 19.30 12.61
N GLY A 413 -19.33 18.17 13.04
CA GLY A 413 -18.25 17.45 12.36
C GLY A 413 -17.46 16.58 13.33
N THR A 414 -16.75 15.55 12.83
CA THR A 414 -15.98 14.59 13.66
C THR A 414 -14.58 15.07 14.02
N GLY A 415 -14.04 16.06 13.30
CA GLY A 415 -12.64 16.46 13.40
C GLY A 415 -11.64 15.44 12.83
N LEU A 416 -12.12 14.44 12.10
CA LEU A 416 -11.27 13.41 11.48
C LEU A 416 -11.01 13.67 10.00
N GLY A 417 -11.90 14.36 9.29
CA GLY A 417 -11.81 14.52 7.84
C GLY A 417 -10.47 15.12 7.36
N LEU A 418 -10.05 16.24 7.96
CA LEU A 418 -8.78 16.88 7.59
C LEU A 418 -7.55 16.03 7.97
N ALA A 419 -7.61 15.33 9.09
CA ALA A 419 -6.54 14.41 9.51
C ALA A 419 -6.39 13.23 8.53
N VAL A 420 -7.51 12.61 8.14
CA VAL A 420 -7.54 11.54 7.13
C VAL A 420 -7.06 12.08 5.78
N SER A 421 -7.53 13.27 5.36
CA SER A 421 -7.07 13.89 4.10
C SER A 421 -5.56 14.13 4.09
N ALA A 422 -4.98 14.60 5.20
CA ALA A 422 -3.54 14.82 5.29
C ALA A 422 -2.74 13.53 5.17
N GLN A 423 -3.19 12.46 5.83
CA GLN A 423 -2.55 11.15 5.74
C GLN A 423 -2.70 10.51 4.35
N LEU A 424 -3.88 10.62 3.71
CA LEU A 424 -4.08 10.15 2.34
C LEU A 424 -3.17 10.88 1.35
N VAL A 425 -3.04 12.20 1.48
CA VAL A 425 -2.14 13.02 0.66
C VAL A 425 -0.67 12.60 0.84
N ASP A 426 -0.24 12.34 2.07
CA ASP A 426 1.12 11.85 2.37
C ASP A 426 1.37 10.49 1.70
N LEU A 427 0.42 9.57 1.80
CA LEU A 427 0.48 8.26 1.15
C LEU A 427 0.43 8.33 -0.39
N MET A 428 -0.19 9.40 -0.97
CA MET A 428 -0.12 9.71 -2.42
C MET A 428 1.19 10.40 -2.83
N GLY A 429 2.20 10.45 -1.95
CA GLY A 429 3.48 11.10 -2.23
C GLY A 429 3.40 12.64 -2.28
N GLY A 430 2.37 13.22 -1.69
CA GLY A 430 2.09 14.65 -1.72
C GLY A 430 2.29 15.37 -0.38
N ASN A 431 1.80 16.58 -0.30
CA ASN A 431 1.82 17.40 0.90
C ASN A 431 0.60 18.33 0.90
N ILE A 432 -0.02 18.53 2.07
CA ILE A 432 -1.14 19.47 2.25
C ILE A 432 -0.69 20.72 3.03
N LYS A 433 -1.09 21.92 2.55
CA LYS A 433 -0.76 23.20 3.14
C LYS A 433 -1.99 24.09 3.23
N LEU A 434 -2.04 24.93 4.26
CA LEU A 434 -3.09 25.89 4.49
C LEU A 434 -2.53 27.32 4.52
N LYS A 435 -3.26 28.23 3.86
CA LYS A 435 -3.09 29.67 4.02
C LYS A 435 -4.48 30.28 4.25
N SER A 436 -4.70 30.86 5.41
CA SER A 436 -6.00 31.41 5.79
C SER A 436 -5.86 32.68 6.60
N HIS A 437 -6.88 33.57 6.48
CA HIS A 437 -7.01 34.75 7.27
C HIS A 437 -8.45 34.89 7.79
N PRO A 438 -8.66 35.19 9.07
CA PRO A 438 -10.01 35.41 9.59
C PRO A 438 -10.79 36.44 8.73
N SER A 439 -12.04 36.09 8.45
CA SER A 439 -12.98 36.87 7.62
C SER A 439 -12.54 37.15 6.17
N LYS A 440 -11.53 36.46 5.67
CA LYS A 440 -11.07 36.55 4.27
C LYS A 440 -11.00 35.18 3.59
N GLY A 441 -11.51 34.12 4.25
CA GLY A 441 -11.51 32.78 3.74
C GLY A 441 -10.20 32.01 3.93
N SER A 442 -10.16 30.83 3.34
CA SER A 442 -9.04 29.90 3.42
C SER A 442 -8.63 29.40 2.04
N ARG A 443 -7.38 28.99 1.94
CA ARG A 443 -6.85 28.32 0.76
C ARG A 443 -6.12 27.05 1.22
N PHE A 444 -6.74 25.93 0.97
CA PHE A 444 -6.13 24.63 1.13
C PHE A 444 -5.41 24.23 -0.17
N ARG A 445 -4.17 23.79 -0.07
CA ARG A 445 -3.40 23.29 -1.20
C ARG A 445 -2.87 21.92 -0.89
N PHE A 446 -3.03 21.00 -1.81
CA PHE A 446 -2.37 19.69 -1.68
C PHE A 446 -1.76 19.27 -3.01
N THR A 447 -0.81 18.35 -2.93
CA THR A 447 -0.22 17.72 -4.10
C THR A 447 -0.47 16.22 -4.06
N ALA A 448 -0.50 15.59 -5.21
CA ALA A 448 -0.57 14.13 -5.33
C ALA A 448 0.21 13.68 -6.55
N CYS A 449 0.89 12.54 -6.44
CA CYS A 449 1.69 11.95 -7.50
C CYS A 449 0.88 10.87 -8.21
N PHE A 450 0.90 10.90 -9.55
CA PHE A 450 0.23 9.93 -10.42
C PHE A 450 1.20 9.45 -11.49
N ILE A 451 0.96 8.25 -12.00
CA ILE A 451 1.70 7.70 -13.13
C ILE A 451 0.96 8.11 -14.40
N ILE A 452 1.69 8.59 -15.39
CA ILE A 452 1.13 8.93 -16.70
C ILE A 452 0.98 7.64 -17.50
N GLN A 453 -0.20 7.39 -18.05
CA GLN A 453 -0.41 6.28 -18.97
C GLN A 453 0.20 6.66 -20.32
N GLN A 454 1.21 5.92 -20.75
CA GLN A 454 1.84 6.07 -22.07
C GLN A 454 1.02 5.31 -23.13
N ASP A 455 -0.14 5.82 -23.48
CA ASP A 455 -0.77 5.41 -24.73
C ASP A 455 -0.31 6.40 -25.82
N GLY A 456 0.08 5.90 -26.98
CA GLY A 456 0.79 6.64 -28.03
C GLY A 456 0.20 7.96 -28.56
N GLU A 457 -0.84 8.49 -27.90
CA GLU A 457 -1.46 9.80 -28.18
C GLU A 457 -1.28 10.84 -27.06
N SER A 458 -0.39 10.63 -26.08
CA SER A 458 -0.34 11.37 -24.82
C SER A 458 0.24 12.78 -24.87
N HIS A 459 0.47 13.37 -26.02
CA HIS A 459 0.96 14.76 -26.11
C HIS A 459 0.22 15.57 -27.17
N ARG A 460 -1.10 15.36 -27.33
CA ARG A 460 -1.86 16.40 -28.00
C ARG A 460 -2.22 17.44 -26.94
N PRO A 461 -1.63 18.67 -26.96
CA PRO A 461 -2.23 19.81 -26.29
C PRO A 461 -3.69 19.86 -26.75
N VAL A 462 -4.58 20.39 -25.90
CA VAL A 462 -5.97 20.67 -26.28
C VAL A 462 -5.98 21.01 -27.78
N ILE A 463 -6.49 20.09 -28.60
CA ILE A 463 -6.54 20.32 -30.04
C ILE A 463 -7.51 21.48 -30.15
N THR A 464 -6.98 22.68 -30.43
CA THR A 464 -7.82 23.76 -30.93
C THR A 464 -8.47 23.21 -32.19
N ARG A 465 -9.71 22.75 -32.03
CA ARG A 465 -10.49 22.30 -33.19
C ARG A 465 -10.57 23.51 -34.12
N PRO A 466 -10.19 23.37 -35.39
CA PRO A 466 -10.22 24.49 -36.34
C PRO A 466 -11.56 25.20 -36.36
N GLU A 467 -12.63 24.46 -36.10
CA GLU A 467 -14.01 24.93 -36.05
C GLU A 467 -14.32 25.92 -34.92
N LEU A 468 -13.57 25.85 -33.84
CA LEU A 468 -13.73 26.75 -32.70
C LEU A 468 -12.83 28.00 -32.79
N ALA A 469 -11.80 27.92 -33.65
CA ALA A 469 -10.79 28.98 -33.76
C ALA A 469 -11.38 30.25 -34.34
N GLY A 470 -11.34 31.33 -33.56
CA GLY A 470 -11.78 32.64 -33.98
C GLY A 470 -13.23 33.01 -33.65
N LEU A 471 -14.03 32.07 -33.16
CA LEU A 471 -15.38 32.38 -32.69
C LEU A 471 -15.36 33.50 -31.65
N LYS A 472 -16.41 34.31 -31.63
CA LYS A 472 -16.59 35.46 -30.72
C LYS A 472 -17.78 35.20 -29.82
N VAL A 473 -17.52 35.05 -28.52
CA VAL A 473 -18.51 34.66 -27.53
C VAL A 473 -18.68 35.78 -26.49
N LEU A 474 -19.92 36.17 -26.20
CA LEU A 474 -20.25 37.04 -25.09
C LEU A 474 -20.52 36.19 -23.83
N VAL A 475 -19.83 36.47 -22.72
CA VAL A 475 -20.02 35.78 -21.44
C VAL A 475 -20.66 36.73 -20.46
N ILE A 476 -21.88 36.39 -20.03
CA ILE A 476 -22.69 37.20 -19.11
C ILE A 476 -22.86 36.41 -17.82
N ASP A 477 -22.21 36.86 -16.76
CA ASP A 477 -22.22 36.22 -15.45
C ASP A 477 -21.90 37.33 -14.41
N ASP A 478 -22.63 37.44 -13.33
CA ASP A 478 -22.42 38.48 -12.31
C ASP A 478 -21.24 38.15 -11.37
N ASN A 479 -20.91 36.83 -11.23
CA ASN A 479 -19.75 36.41 -10.45
C ASN A 479 -18.45 36.63 -11.23
N ASP A 480 -17.57 37.48 -10.69
CA ASP A 480 -16.30 37.88 -11.33
C ASP A 480 -15.34 36.68 -11.52
N SER A 481 -15.28 35.75 -10.56
CA SER A 481 -14.40 34.57 -10.58
C SER A 481 -14.89 33.52 -11.57
N ALA A 482 -16.19 33.18 -11.56
CA ALA A 482 -16.80 32.26 -12.50
C ALA A 482 -16.67 32.78 -13.94
N ARG A 483 -16.98 34.06 -14.15
CA ARG A 483 -16.82 34.73 -15.43
C ARG A 483 -15.38 34.67 -15.95
N LYS A 484 -14.38 34.94 -15.10
CA LYS A 484 -12.96 34.84 -15.47
C LYS A 484 -12.57 33.40 -15.82
N ILE A 485 -12.99 32.40 -15.04
CA ILE A 485 -12.71 30.99 -15.32
C ILE A 485 -13.31 30.60 -16.67
N THR A 486 -14.57 30.95 -16.94
CA THR A 486 -15.23 30.67 -18.23
C THR A 486 -14.47 31.31 -19.41
N ILE A 487 -14.04 32.56 -19.25
CA ILE A 487 -13.25 33.25 -20.29
C ILE A 487 -11.89 32.58 -20.51
N GLU A 488 -11.23 32.14 -19.44
CA GLU A 488 -9.96 31.44 -19.55
C GLU A 488 -10.13 30.08 -20.24
N ILE A 489 -11.20 29.34 -19.96
CA ILE A 489 -11.53 28.08 -20.64
C ILE A 489 -11.75 28.34 -22.14
N LEU A 490 -12.57 29.34 -22.49
CA LEU A 490 -12.83 29.70 -23.88
C LEU A 490 -11.54 30.12 -24.61
N LYS A 491 -10.66 30.85 -23.94
CA LYS A 491 -9.36 31.26 -24.50
C LYS A 491 -8.46 30.04 -24.77
N ASP A 492 -8.48 29.05 -23.88
CA ASP A 492 -7.72 27.80 -24.08
C ASP A 492 -8.25 27.00 -25.29
N LEU A 493 -9.56 27.10 -25.57
CA LEU A 493 -10.20 26.54 -26.78
C LEU A 493 -9.98 27.37 -28.03
N GLY A 494 -9.26 28.51 -27.96
CA GLY A 494 -9.00 29.40 -29.09
C GLY A 494 -10.14 30.35 -29.45
N ILE A 495 -11.14 30.50 -28.54
CA ILE A 495 -12.35 31.32 -28.68
C ILE A 495 -12.11 32.72 -28.14
N LYS A 496 -12.58 33.75 -28.83
CA LYS A 496 -12.51 35.13 -28.36
C LYS A 496 -13.70 35.47 -27.46
N ALA A 497 -13.49 35.60 -26.16
CA ALA A 497 -14.52 35.85 -25.19
C ALA A 497 -14.58 37.33 -24.81
N VAL A 498 -15.78 37.93 -24.73
CA VAL A 498 -16.03 39.28 -24.25
C VAL A 498 -16.84 39.16 -22.96
N PRO A 499 -16.37 39.76 -21.85
CA PRO A 499 -17.10 39.76 -20.59
C PRO A 499 -18.24 40.76 -20.53
N ALA A 500 -19.28 40.40 -19.77
CA ALA A 500 -20.28 41.35 -19.25
C ALA A 500 -20.65 40.94 -17.81
N ALA A 501 -20.59 41.90 -16.88
CA ALA A 501 -20.83 41.60 -15.45
C ALA A 501 -22.33 41.56 -15.08
N GLY A 502 -23.20 41.50 -16.05
CA GLY A 502 -24.63 41.34 -15.86
C GLY A 502 -25.46 41.89 -17.01
N PRO A 503 -26.81 41.89 -16.89
CA PRO A 503 -27.72 42.25 -17.97
C PRO A 503 -27.53 43.66 -18.51
N GLN A 504 -27.27 44.61 -17.66
CA GLN A 504 -27.11 46.02 -18.07
C GLN A 504 -25.83 46.25 -18.92
N GLU A 505 -24.74 45.59 -18.61
CA GLU A 505 -23.51 45.66 -19.38
C GLU A 505 -23.65 44.86 -20.68
N ALA A 506 -24.30 43.70 -20.65
CA ALA A 506 -24.62 42.91 -21.83
C ALA A 506 -25.41 43.69 -22.87
N VAL A 507 -26.47 44.40 -22.44
CA VAL A 507 -27.25 45.30 -23.31
C VAL A 507 -26.39 46.37 -23.94
N LYS A 508 -25.49 47.02 -23.18
CA LYS A 508 -24.55 48.04 -23.69
C LYS A 508 -23.59 47.46 -24.73
N VAL A 509 -23.06 46.27 -24.47
CA VAL A 509 -22.16 45.59 -25.40
C VAL A 509 -22.90 45.19 -26.68
N LEU A 510 -24.09 44.59 -26.58
CA LEU A 510 -24.90 44.20 -27.72
C LEU A 510 -25.44 45.39 -28.56
N SER A 511 -25.70 46.52 -27.90
CA SER A 511 -26.16 47.75 -28.58
C SER A 511 -25.03 48.57 -29.24
N ASN A 512 -23.77 48.17 -29.06
CA ASN A 512 -22.63 48.88 -29.64
C ASN A 512 -22.62 48.73 -31.20
N PRO A 513 -22.55 49.85 -31.94
CA PRO A 513 -22.54 49.79 -33.42
C PRO A 513 -21.38 48.95 -34.01
N GLN A 514 -20.26 48.80 -33.28
CA GLN A 514 -19.13 47.97 -33.73
C GLN A 514 -19.47 46.47 -33.70
N VAL A 515 -20.37 46.04 -32.81
CA VAL A 515 -20.87 44.65 -32.77
C VAL A 515 -21.70 44.30 -33.98
N LYS A 516 -22.35 45.23 -34.62
CA LYS A 516 -23.05 45.00 -35.92
C LYS A 516 -22.09 44.64 -37.06
N ASN A 517 -20.86 45.10 -37.03
CA ASN A 517 -19.83 44.79 -38.03
C ASN A 517 -19.12 43.46 -37.72
N GLU A 518 -19.04 43.06 -36.46
CA GLU A 518 -18.48 41.81 -35.97
C GLU A 518 -19.42 41.17 -34.96
N PRO A 519 -20.47 40.48 -35.38
CA PRO A 519 -21.46 39.89 -34.45
C PRO A 519 -20.82 38.78 -33.58
N PHE A 520 -21.51 38.50 -32.49
CA PHE A 520 -21.18 37.32 -31.69
C PHE A 520 -21.72 36.05 -32.36
N ASP A 521 -20.98 34.97 -32.29
CA ASP A 521 -21.43 33.66 -32.75
C ASP A 521 -22.29 32.97 -31.67
N LEU A 522 -21.94 33.17 -30.40
CA LEU A 522 -22.65 32.60 -29.25
C LEU A 522 -22.69 33.59 -28.07
N ILE A 523 -23.72 33.43 -27.24
CA ILE A 523 -23.90 34.18 -25.98
C ILE A 523 -24.09 33.17 -24.86
N LEU A 524 -23.21 33.18 -23.86
CA LEU A 524 -23.32 32.42 -22.64
C LEU A 524 -23.96 33.31 -21.58
N ILE A 525 -25.08 32.85 -20.97
CA ILE A 525 -25.86 33.63 -20.01
C ILE A 525 -26.03 32.86 -18.73
N ASP A 526 -25.63 33.41 -17.60
CA ASP A 526 -25.95 32.82 -16.28
C ASP A 526 -27.45 32.92 -15.99
N SER A 527 -28.00 31.79 -15.51
CA SER A 527 -29.44 31.71 -15.15
C SER A 527 -29.80 32.57 -13.93
N ASP A 528 -28.89 32.66 -12.96
CA ASP A 528 -29.15 33.29 -11.65
C ASP A 528 -28.38 34.58 -11.47
N MET A 529 -28.83 35.63 -12.09
CA MET A 529 -28.24 36.96 -11.93
C MET A 529 -29.15 37.89 -11.10
N PRO A 530 -28.59 38.79 -10.26
CA PRO A 530 -29.39 39.75 -9.52
C PRO A 530 -30.10 40.75 -10.46
N GLU A 531 -31.23 41.27 -10.02
CA GLU A 531 -32.09 42.25 -10.69
C GLU A 531 -32.85 41.70 -11.91
N THR A 532 -32.25 41.06 -12.84
CA THR A 532 -32.83 40.40 -14.03
C THR A 532 -32.24 39.04 -14.24
N ASP A 533 -33.05 38.01 -14.15
CA ASP A 533 -32.59 36.61 -14.36
C ASP A 533 -32.18 36.37 -15.80
N GLY A 534 -31.37 35.34 -16.03
CA GLY A 534 -30.83 35.04 -17.34
C GLY A 534 -31.89 34.65 -18.37
N PHE A 535 -32.99 34.05 -17.93
CA PHE A 535 -34.12 33.66 -18.82
C PHE A 535 -34.84 34.92 -19.36
N SER A 536 -35.06 35.89 -18.49
CA SER A 536 -35.65 37.19 -18.90
C SER A 536 -34.75 37.94 -19.89
N LEU A 537 -33.43 37.89 -19.67
CA LEU A 537 -32.48 38.48 -20.60
C LEU A 537 -32.44 37.77 -21.95
N ALA A 538 -32.42 36.42 -21.95
CA ALA A 538 -32.48 35.61 -23.16
C ALA A 538 -33.75 35.88 -23.97
N GLY A 539 -34.90 35.92 -23.31
CA GLY A 539 -36.18 36.26 -23.94
C GLY A 539 -36.17 37.68 -24.51
N TRP A 540 -35.55 38.67 -23.85
CA TRP A 540 -35.41 40.02 -24.36
C TRP A 540 -34.53 40.08 -25.61
N ILE A 541 -33.37 39.38 -25.63
CA ILE A 541 -32.45 39.28 -26.78
C ILE A 541 -33.16 38.69 -27.96
N THR A 542 -33.90 37.58 -27.80
CA THR A 542 -34.61 36.83 -28.82
C THR A 542 -35.79 37.67 -29.37
N ASN A 543 -36.66 38.20 -28.51
CA ASN A 543 -37.85 38.92 -28.91
C ASN A 543 -37.54 40.26 -29.61
N GLN A 544 -36.47 40.93 -29.26
CA GLN A 544 -36.00 42.18 -29.87
C GLN A 544 -35.12 41.94 -31.09
N GLN A 545 -34.82 40.67 -31.45
CA GLN A 545 -33.94 40.35 -32.59
C GLN A 545 -32.62 41.12 -32.56
N ILE A 546 -32.03 41.27 -31.39
CA ILE A 546 -30.82 42.10 -31.18
C ILE A 546 -29.57 41.38 -31.71
N SER A 547 -29.57 40.07 -31.67
CA SER A 547 -28.46 39.19 -32.13
C SER A 547 -29.01 37.89 -32.67
N ASP A 548 -28.43 37.41 -33.75
CA ASP A 548 -28.70 36.06 -34.30
C ASP A 548 -27.78 35.00 -33.65
N ALA A 549 -26.99 35.36 -32.65
CA ALA A 549 -26.09 34.45 -31.92
C ALA A 549 -26.86 33.35 -31.18
N GLY A 550 -26.37 32.13 -31.23
CA GLY A 550 -26.92 31.04 -30.41
C GLY A 550 -26.77 31.33 -28.92
N ILE A 551 -27.78 31.04 -28.12
CA ILE A 551 -27.77 31.29 -26.66
C ILE A 551 -27.55 29.96 -25.93
N ILE A 552 -26.49 29.95 -25.11
CA ILE A 552 -26.21 28.85 -24.19
C ILE A 552 -26.48 29.36 -22.76
N MET A 553 -27.38 28.68 -22.06
CA MET A 553 -27.70 29.05 -20.68
C MET A 553 -26.79 28.29 -19.72
N LEU A 554 -26.12 28.99 -18.78
CA LEU A 554 -25.39 28.43 -17.66
C LEU A 554 -26.39 28.19 -16.54
N LEU A 555 -26.76 26.92 -16.33
CA LEU A 555 -27.88 26.51 -15.48
C LEU A 555 -27.39 26.09 -14.11
N THR A 556 -28.22 26.36 -13.09
CA THR A 556 -28.14 25.72 -11.78
C THR A 556 -29.11 24.54 -11.68
N PHE A 557 -28.87 23.62 -10.72
CA PHE A 557 -29.65 22.36 -10.61
C PHE A 557 -31.19 22.49 -10.62
N PRO A 558 -31.81 23.49 -9.96
CA PRO A 558 -33.28 23.63 -9.99
C PRO A 558 -33.84 23.89 -11.38
N HIS A 559 -33.07 24.52 -12.25
CA HIS A 559 -33.54 24.92 -13.60
C HIS A 559 -33.49 23.78 -14.64
N LEU A 560 -32.92 22.63 -14.30
CA LEU A 560 -32.90 21.43 -15.15
C LEU A 560 -34.27 20.94 -15.57
N LYS A 561 -35.32 21.22 -14.79
CA LYS A 561 -36.72 20.81 -15.09
C LYS A 561 -37.41 21.67 -16.15
N ARG A 562 -36.77 22.73 -16.66
CA ARG A 562 -37.35 23.74 -17.53
C ARG A 562 -37.03 23.56 -19.02
N LYS A 563 -36.72 22.33 -19.50
CA LYS A 563 -36.38 22.10 -20.91
C LYS A 563 -37.37 22.71 -21.91
N ALA A 564 -38.68 22.61 -21.64
CA ALA A 564 -39.72 23.21 -22.47
C ALA A 564 -39.67 24.74 -22.49
N GLU A 565 -39.25 25.39 -21.40
CA GLU A 565 -39.07 26.85 -21.33
C GLU A 565 -37.81 27.29 -22.11
N LEU A 566 -36.76 26.51 -22.10
CA LEU A 566 -35.53 26.78 -22.85
C LEU A 566 -35.83 26.84 -24.37
N GLU A 567 -36.55 25.83 -24.87
CA GLU A 567 -36.97 25.78 -26.27
C GLU A 567 -37.91 26.94 -26.65
N ALA A 568 -38.86 27.27 -25.75
CA ALA A 568 -39.83 28.36 -25.98
C ALA A 568 -39.14 29.76 -26.01
N LEU A 569 -38.03 29.94 -25.35
CA LEU A 569 -37.24 31.20 -25.31
C LEU A 569 -36.18 31.28 -26.41
N GLY A 570 -36.09 30.30 -27.31
CA GLY A 570 -35.08 30.27 -28.36
C GLY A 570 -33.64 30.00 -27.86
N ILE A 571 -33.50 29.37 -26.67
CA ILE A 571 -32.20 28.99 -26.12
C ILE A 571 -31.72 27.73 -26.82
N THR A 572 -30.53 27.79 -27.40
CA THR A 572 -29.93 26.73 -28.24
C THR A 572 -29.47 25.55 -27.40
N ALA A 573 -28.87 25.81 -26.24
CA ALA A 573 -28.35 24.74 -25.34
C ALA A 573 -28.28 25.23 -23.88
N GLY A 574 -28.10 24.27 -22.94
CA GLY A 574 -27.89 24.56 -21.54
C GLY A 574 -26.76 23.71 -20.97
N ILE A 575 -25.92 24.30 -20.10
CA ILE A 575 -24.84 23.62 -19.37
C ILE A 575 -25.00 23.85 -17.88
N VAL A 576 -24.76 22.82 -17.07
CA VAL A 576 -24.97 22.88 -15.60
C VAL A 576 -23.70 23.26 -14.88
N LYS A 577 -23.75 24.31 -14.06
CA LYS A 577 -22.66 24.70 -13.14
C LYS A 577 -22.51 23.67 -11.96
N PRO A 578 -21.29 23.34 -11.55
CA PRO A 578 -20.00 23.70 -12.16
C PRO A 578 -19.70 22.83 -13.38
N PHE A 579 -19.05 23.38 -14.37
CA PHE A 579 -18.68 22.71 -15.63
C PHE A 579 -17.18 22.84 -15.92
N GLY A 580 -16.62 21.87 -16.67
CA GLY A 580 -15.27 21.88 -17.13
C GLY A 580 -15.13 22.24 -18.60
N ALA A 581 -13.86 22.29 -19.07
CA ALA A 581 -13.53 22.64 -20.44
C ALA A 581 -14.14 21.67 -21.45
N SER A 582 -14.12 20.36 -21.20
CA SER A 582 -14.64 19.35 -22.13
C SER A 582 -16.16 19.45 -22.30
N GLU A 583 -16.88 19.72 -21.22
CA GLU A 583 -18.34 19.87 -21.26
C GLU A 583 -18.76 21.17 -21.96
N LEU A 584 -18.06 22.28 -21.69
CA LEU A 584 -18.30 23.55 -22.37
C LEU A 584 -17.97 23.42 -23.88
N GLU A 585 -16.89 22.75 -24.24
CA GLU A 585 -16.53 22.47 -25.63
C GLU A 585 -17.65 21.70 -26.37
N GLY A 586 -18.09 20.57 -25.80
CA GLY A 586 -19.16 19.75 -26.36
C GLY A 586 -20.48 20.53 -26.51
N THR A 587 -20.85 21.35 -25.49
CA THR A 587 -22.04 22.19 -25.55
C THR A 587 -21.94 23.25 -26.65
N ILE A 588 -20.79 23.87 -26.84
CA ILE A 588 -20.57 24.84 -27.93
C ILE A 588 -20.67 24.18 -29.28
N LEU A 589 -20.04 23.02 -29.51
CA LEU A 589 -20.11 22.29 -30.76
C LEU A 589 -21.54 21.87 -31.10
N GLY A 590 -22.28 21.38 -30.13
CA GLY A 590 -23.69 21.04 -30.28
C GLY A 590 -24.57 22.26 -30.60
N ALA A 591 -24.31 23.42 -29.94
CA ALA A 591 -25.03 24.64 -30.24
C ALA A 591 -24.76 25.21 -31.67
N LEU A 592 -23.59 24.92 -32.24
CA LEU A 592 -23.20 25.28 -33.59
C LEU A 592 -23.64 24.26 -34.64
N GLY A 593 -24.19 23.10 -34.23
CA GLY A 593 -24.61 22.03 -35.16
C GLY A 593 -23.45 21.32 -35.86
N ILE A 594 -22.23 21.35 -35.28
CA ILE A 594 -21.01 20.78 -35.84
C ILE A 594 -20.83 19.31 -35.46
N ASP A 595 -21.26 18.92 -34.24
CA ASP A 595 -21.38 17.53 -33.78
C ASP A 595 -22.84 17.29 -33.39
N GLU A 596 -23.41 16.13 -33.73
CA GLU A 596 -24.68 15.71 -33.09
C GLU A 596 -24.42 15.53 -31.60
N PRO A 597 -25.06 16.30 -30.72
CA PRO A 597 -24.85 16.11 -29.31
C PRO A 597 -25.49 14.78 -28.90
N GLU A 598 -24.71 13.74 -28.63
CA GLU A 598 -25.06 12.74 -27.62
C GLU A 598 -25.06 13.41 -26.21
N THR A 599 -25.64 14.60 -26.12
CA THR A 599 -25.98 15.22 -24.84
C THR A 599 -27.37 14.77 -24.48
N GLU A 600 -27.50 13.50 -24.11
CA GLU A 600 -28.46 13.18 -23.09
C GLU A 600 -28.11 14.10 -21.91
N LEU A 601 -28.96 15.10 -21.66
CA LEU A 601 -28.95 15.85 -20.39
C LEU A 601 -28.74 14.83 -19.28
N PRO A 602 -27.78 15.04 -18.35
CA PRO A 602 -27.40 14.02 -17.41
C PRO A 602 -28.67 13.41 -16.80
N ALA A 603 -28.75 12.11 -16.85
CA ALA A 603 -29.89 11.27 -16.44
C ALA A 603 -30.36 11.46 -14.98
N ILE A 604 -29.91 12.54 -14.33
CA ILE A 604 -30.31 12.96 -12.97
C ILE A 604 -31.79 13.40 -12.94
N ALA A 605 -32.34 13.88 -14.05
CA ALA A 605 -33.76 14.29 -14.12
C ALA A 605 -34.74 13.12 -14.46
N GLN A 606 -34.24 11.98 -14.90
CA GLN A 606 -35.05 10.79 -15.21
C GLN A 606 -35.09 9.74 -14.08
N LYS A 607 -34.42 9.98 -12.94
CA LYS A 607 -34.42 9.04 -11.80
C LYS A 607 -35.77 8.75 -11.15
N ASN A 608 -36.87 9.32 -11.62
CA ASN A 608 -38.23 9.04 -11.13
C ASN A 608 -39.07 8.20 -12.10
N ALA A 609 -38.57 7.79 -13.26
CA ALA A 609 -39.26 6.79 -14.07
C ALA A 609 -38.82 5.41 -13.54
N ILE A 610 -39.80 4.62 -13.09
CA ILE A 610 -39.59 3.23 -12.68
C ILE A 610 -39.04 2.48 -13.90
N PRO A 611 -37.83 1.88 -13.84
CA PRO A 611 -37.35 1.05 -14.93
C PRO A 611 -38.38 -0.06 -15.18
N THR A 612 -38.87 -0.19 -16.40
CA THR A 612 -39.77 -1.28 -16.77
C THR A 612 -38.97 -2.44 -17.28
N PRO A 613 -38.96 -3.60 -16.59
CA PRO A 613 -38.22 -4.76 -17.04
C PRO A 613 -38.72 -5.29 -18.38
N SER A 614 -37.86 -5.88 -19.16
CA SER A 614 -38.16 -6.46 -20.46
C SER A 614 -39.12 -7.63 -20.38
N ARG A 615 -39.12 -8.38 -19.27
CA ARG A 615 -40.08 -9.47 -18.96
C ARG A 615 -40.20 -9.73 -17.45
N SER A 616 -41.26 -10.38 -17.02
CA SER A 616 -41.40 -10.90 -15.65
C SER A 616 -40.52 -12.15 -15.49
N LEU A 617 -39.64 -12.15 -14.50
CA LEU A 617 -38.72 -13.23 -14.20
C LEU A 617 -39.11 -13.95 -12.91
N LYS A 618 -38.72 -15.22 -12.78
CA LYS A 618 -38.83 -15.97 -11.54
C LYS A 618 -37.44 -16.01 -10.86
N ILE A 619 -37.30 -15.30 -9.77
CA ILE A 619 -36.02 -15.01 -9.09
C ILE A 619 -35.96 -15.76 -7.76
N LEU A 620 -34.89 -16.52 -7.54
CA LEU A 620 -34.56 -17.08 -6.22
C LEU A 620 -33.66 -16.10 -5.48
N VAL A 621 -34.03 -15.73 -4.27
CA VAL A 621 -33.22 -14.84 -3.40
C VAL A 621 -32.80 -15.61 -2.16
N ALA A 622 -31.52 -15.81 -1.99
CA ALA A 622 -30.92 -16.40 -0.80
C ALA A 622 -30.25 -15.29 0.04
N GLU A 623 -30.87 -14.99 1.18
CA GLU A 623 -30.46 -13.92 2.10
C GLU A 623 -30.87 -14.34 3.51
N ASP A 624 -29.99 -14.24 4.49
CA ASP A 624 -30.26 -14.70 5.86
C ASP A 624 -31.02 -13.69 6.73
N THR A 625 -30.91 -12.41 6.38
CA THR A 625 -31.49 -11.32 7.18
C THR A 625 -32.92 -11.00 6.75
N PRO A 626 -33.95 -11.18 7.61
CA PRO A 626 -35.35 -10.95 7.27
C PRO A 626 -35.67 -9.54 6.74
N PHE A 627 -34.85 -8.56 7.18
CA PHE A 627 -34.97 -7.19 6.68
C PHE A 627 -34.55 -7.07 5.21
N ASN A 628 -33.36 -7.60 4.88
CA ASN A 628 -32.84 -7.58 3.50
C ASN A 628 -33.74 -8.38 2.57
N GLN A 629 -34.30 -9.50 3.03
CA GLN A 629 -35.32 -10.25 2.29
C GLN A 629 -36.50 -9.38 1.91
N LYS A 630 -37.07 -8.63 2.88
CA LYS A 630 -38.22 -7.72 2.63
C LYS A 630 -37.86 -6.58 1.69
N PHE A 631 -36.63 -6.03 1.82
CA PHE A 631 -36.15 -4.96 0.97
C PHE A 631 -36.07 -5.44 -0.49
N ILE A 632 -35.31 -6.53 -0.72
CA ILE A 632 -35.15 -7.11 -2.04
C ILE A 632 -36.49 -7.55 -2.63
N GLN A 633 -37.38 -8.15 -1.82
CA GLN A 633 -38.73 -8.53 -2.25
C GLN A 633 -39.52 -7.33 -2.79
N ARG A 634 -39.61 -6.23 -2.03
CA ARG A 634 -40.33 -5.02 -2.47
C ARG A 634 -39.71 -4.39 -3.71
N LEU A 635 -38.37 -4.41 -3.83
CA LEU A 635 -37.70 -3.89 -4.99
C LEU A 635 -38.01 -4.69 -6.24
N LEU A 636 -37.96 -6.03 -6.17
CA LEU A 636 -38.27 -6.92 -7.27
C LEU A 636 -39.75 -7.01 -7.59
N ASP A 637 -40.63 -6.92 -6.59
CA ASP A 637 -42.10 -6.83 -6.76
C ASP A 637 -42.49 -5.58 -7.57
N ARG A 638 -41.79 -4.45 -7.32
CA ARG A 638 -41.96 -3.20 -8.08
C ARG A 638 -41.62 -3.35 -9.56
N TRP A 639 -40.69 -4.25 -9.86
CA TRP A 639 -40.32 -4.62 -11.23
C TRP A 639 -41.14 -5.79 -11.78
N ASN A 640 -42.25 -6.18 -11.11
CA ASN A 640 -43.19 -7.22 -11.54
C ASN A 640 -42.51 -8.60 -11.75
N HIS A 641 -41.52 -8.96 -10.92
CA HIS A 641 -40.90 -10.29 -10.90
C HIS A 641 -41.53 -11.22 -9.89
N GLN A 642 -41.48 -12.54 -10.12
CA GLN A 642 -41.90 -13.58 -9.16
C GLN A 642 -40.72 -13.96 -8.28
N ILE A 643 -40.92 -13.99 -6.96
CA ILE A 643 -39.78 -14.12 -6.01
C ILE A 643 -40.00 -15.32 -5.11
N VAL A 644 -38.94 -16.09 -4.90
CA VAL A 644 -38.85 -17.11 -3.86
C VAL A 644 -37.73 -16.74 -2.92
N LEU A 645 -38.04 -16.56 -1.64
CA LEU A 645 -37.07 -16.19 -0.60
C LEU A 645 -36.66 -17.40 0.21
N VAL A 646 -35.35 -17.54 0.46
CA VAL A 646 -34.77 -18.60 1.30
C VAL A 646 -33.72 -17.98 2.23
N GLY A 647 -33.55 -18.58 3.43
CA GLY A 647 -32.70 -18.02 4.47
C GLY A 647 -31.25 -18.52 4.50
N ASP A 648 -30.90 -19.51 3.71
CA ASP A 648 -29.54 -20.04 3.63
C ASP A 648 -29.26 -20.79 2.31
N GLY A 649 -27.99 -21.12 2.07
CA GLY A 649 -27.57 -21.79 0.85
C GLY A 649 -28.12 -23.21 0.69
N ARG A 650 -28.40 -23.93 1.78
CA ARG A 650 -28.98 -25.28 1.71
C ARG A 650 -30.40 -25.22 1.22
N LEU A 651 -31.20 -24.28 1.73
CA LEU A 651 -32.56 -24.04 1.28
C LEU A 651 -32.61 -23.58 -0.17
N ALA A 652 -31.59 -22.82 -0.62
CA ALA A 652 -31.46 -22.41 -2.01
C ALA A 652 -31.25 -23.62 -2.93
N LEU A 653 -30.39 -24.56 -2.58
CA LEU A 653 -30.21 -25.81 -3.33
C LEU A 653 -31.47 -26.67 -3.34
N GLU A 654 -32.19 -26.75 -2.23
CA GLU A 654 -33.50 -27.47 -2.18
C GLU A 654 -34.54 -26.82 -3.07
N ALA A 655 -34.63 -25.49 -3.14
CA ALA A 655 -35.53 -24.76 -4.01
C ALA A 655 -35.22 -25.00 -5.49
N LEU A 656 -33.94 -24.93 -5.87
CA LEU A 656 -33.47 -25.16 -7.24
C LEU A 656 -33.74 -26.58 -7.74
N ARG A 657 -33.78 -27.57 -6.85
CA ARG A 657 -34.14 -28.97 -7.20
C ARG A 657 -35.66 -29.15 -7.39
N LYS A 658 -36.47 -28.29 -6.79
CA LYS A 658 -37.95 -28.40 -6.84
C LYS A 658 -38.55 -27.61 -8.00
N GLU A 659 -37.96 -26.49 -8.32
CA GLU A 659 -38.52 -25.52 -9.26
C GLU A 659 -37.40 -24.87 -10.11
N SER A 660 -37.77 -24.42 -11.31
CA SER A 660 -36.86 -23.67 -12.19
C SER A 660 -36.94 -22.18 -11.91
N PHE A 661 -35.81 -21.53 -11.96
CA PHE A 661 -35.66 -20.08 -11.80
C PHE A 661 -34.90 -19.49 -12.99
N ASP A 662 -35.15 -18.22 -13.29
CA ASP A 662 -34.47 -17.48 -14.35
C ASP A 662 -33.09 -16.95 -13.88
N ILE A 663 -32.99 -16.60 -12.59
CA ILE A 663 -31.78 -16.03 -11.99
C ILE A 663 -31.77 -16.24 -10.46
N VAL A 664 -30.59 -16.27 -9.85
CA VAL A 664 -30.41 -16.38 -8.40
C VAL A 664 -29.68 -15.12 -7.88
N LEU A 665 -30.23 -14.49 -6.87
CA LEU A 665 -29.56 -13.49 -6.05
C LEU A 665 -29.03 -14.19 -4.78
N MET A 666 -27.71 -14.19 -4.58
CA MET A 666 -27.05 -14.99 -3.57
C MET A 666 -26.21 -14.13 -2.62
N ASP A 667 -26.59 -14.04 -1.36
CA ASP A 667 -25.73 -13.47 -0.36
C ASP A 667 -24.47 -14.32 -0.19
N VAL A 668 -23.30 -13.66 -0.14
CA VAL A 668 -22.02 -14.33 0.05
C VAL A 668 -21.89 -14.87 1.47
N GLN A 669 -22.42 -14.15 2.47
CA GLN A 669 -22.31 -14.52 3.89
C GLN A 669 -23.66 -14.97 4.45
N MET A 670 -23.87 -16.26 4.58
CA MET A 670 -25.05 -16.87 5.16
C MET A 670 -24.67 -18.00 6.14
N PRO A 671 -25.52 -18.29 7.16
CA PRO A 671 -25.32 -19.41 8.07
C PRO A 671 -25.49 -20.77 7.34
N ASN A 672 -25.04 -21.85 7.97
CA ASN A 672 -25.09 -23.23 7.52
C ASN A 672 -24.29 -23.52 6.25
N LEU A 673 -24.63 -22.94 5.11
CA LEU A 673 -23.90 -23.02 3.85
C LEU A 673 -23.81 -21.63 3.24
N ASN A 674 -22.59 -21.10 3.10
CA ASN A 674 -22.36 -19.75 2.59
C ASN A 674 -22.57 -19.68 1.08
N GLY A 675 -22.69 -18.45 0.54
CA GLY A 675 -23.02 -18.25 -0.87
C GLY A 675 -21.97 -18.77 -1.83
N LEU A 676 -20.68 -18.72 -1.48
CA LEU A 676 -19.59 -19.24 -2.32
C LEU A 676 -19.64 -20.77 -2.43
N GLU A 677 -19.90 -21.44 -1.31
CA GLU A 677 -20.05 -22.90 -1.28
C GLU A 677 -21.32 -23.33 -2.02
N THR A 678 -22.40 -22.57 -1.87
CA THR A 678 -23.67 -22.80 -2.57
C THR A 678 -23.51 -22.66 -4.08
N ALA A 679 -22.84 -21.61 -4.55
CA ALA A 679 -22.58 -21.41 -5.97
C ALA A 679 -21.76 -22.57 -6.57
N LYS A 680 -20.69 -23.02 -5.87
CA LYS A 680 -19.92 -24.20 -6.29
C LYS A 680 -20.79 -25.45 -6.39
N ALA A 681 -21.69 -25.66 -5.42
CA ALA A 681 -22.60 -26.81 -5.44
C ALA A 681 -23.57 -26.74 -6.62
N ILE A 682 -24.14 -25.55 -6.92
CA ILE A 682 -24.99 -25.34 -8.10
C ILE A 682 -24.21 -25.69 -9.38
N ARG A 683 -23.00 -25.21 -9.54
CA ARG A 683 -22.16 -25.47 -10.73
C ARG A 683 -21.81 -26.95 -10.91
N ILE A 684 -21.65 -27.69 -9.81
CA ILE A 684 -21.45 -29.15 -9.85
C ILE A 684 -22.72 -29.85 -10.32
N GLU A 685 -23.91 -29.45 -9.84
CA GLU A 685 -25.20 -30.04 -10.25
C GLU A 685 -25.51 -29.71 -11.72
N GLU A 686 -25.17 -28.51 -12.20
CA GLU A 686 -25.33 -28.08 -13.60
C GLU A 686 -24.50 -28.93 -14.60
N GLN A 687 -23.35 -29.44 -14.19
CA GLN A 687 -22.52 -30.31 -15.05
C GLN A 687 -23.30 -31.55 -15.50
N GLN A 688 -24.31 -31.97 -14.72
CA GLN A 688 -25.17 -33.13 -15.05
C GLN A 688 -26.40 -32.74 -15.88
N SER A 689 -26.90 -31.47 -15.74
CA SER A 689 -28.17 -31.04 -16.35
C SER A 689 -28.01 -30.21 -17.65
N LYS A 690 -26.82 -29.73 -17.98
CA LYS A 690 -26.50 -28.83 -19.10
C LYS A 690 -27.26 -27.48 -19.08
N ASN A 691 -27.93 -27.12 -18.01
CA ASN A 691 -28.61 -25.85 -17.84
C ASN A 691 -27.80 -24.95 -16.93
N HIS A 692 -27.42 -23.75 -17.39
CA HIS A 692 -26.71 -22.73 -16.60
C HIS A 692 -27.72 -21.71 -16.08
N ILE A 693 -27.79 -21.55 -14.74
CA ILE A 693 -28.59 -20.51 -14.09
C ILE A 693 -27.69 -19.34 -13.70
N PRO A 694 -27.99 -18.11 -14.12
CA PRO A 694 -27.22 -16.94 -13.69
C PRO A 694 -27.28 -16.72 -12.19
N ILE A 695 -26.13 -16.42 -11.54
CA ILE A 695 -26.02 -16.14 -10.11
C ILE A 695 -25.40 -14.76 -9.91
N ILE A 696 -26.14 -13.84 -9.29
CA ILE A 696 -25.63 -12.54 -8.85
C ILE A 696 -25.23 -12.63 -7.38
N ALA A 697 -23.95 -12.38 -7.07
CA ALA A 697 -23.48 -12.27 -5.70
C ALA A 697 -23.94 -10.96 -5.05
N MET A 698 -24.42 -11.01 -3.81
CA MET A 698 -24.66 -9.84 -2.96
C MET A 698 -23.56 -9.82 -1.88
N THR A 699 -22.67 -8.84 -1.93
CA THR A 699 -21.48 -8.79 -1.03
C THR A 699 -21.42 -7.51 -0.22
N ALA A 700 -20.93 -7.61 1.03
CA ALA A 700 -20.74 -6.46 1.91
C ALA A 700 -19.50 -5.62 1.55
N HIS A 701 -18.58 -6.14 0.72
CA HIS A 701 -17.33 -5.48 0.36
C HIS A 701 -17.19 -5.39 -1.16
N ALA A 702 -16.97 -4.18 -1.67
CA ALA A 702 -16.65 -3.92 -3.08
C ALA A 702 -15.14 -4.02 -3.38
N ILE A 703 -14.37 -4.73 -2.56
CA ILE A 703 -12.91 -4.83 -2.68
C ILE A 703 -12.56 -5.85 -3.76
N LYS A 704 -11.56 -5.55 -4.58
CA LYS A 704 -11.11 -6.34 -5.75
C LYS A 704 -10.94 -7.85 -5.50
N GLY A 705 -10.52 -8.25 -4.29
CA GLY A 705 -10.40 -9.67 -3.90
C GLY A 705 -11.73 -10.40 -3.71
N ASP A 706 -12.82 -9.73 -3.34
CA ASP A 706 -14.11 -10.40 -3.11
C ASP A 706 -14.86 -10.65 -4.44
N ARG A 707 -14.73 -9.74 -5.41
CA ARG A 707 -15.23 -9.96 -6.77
C ARG A 707 -14.57 -11.20 -7.41
N GLU A 708 -13.25 -11.29 -7.33
CA GLU A 708 -12.50 -12.42 -7.88
C GLU A 708 -12.92 -13.74 -7.23
N ARG A 709 -13.10 -13.75 -5.91
CA ARG A 709 -13.57 -14.93 -5.16
C ARG A 709 -14.99 -15.36 -5.55
N CYS A 710 -15.91 -14.43 -5.81
CA CYS A 710 -17.28 -14.73 -6.26
C CYS A 710 -17.27 -15.34 -7.67
N LEU A 711 -16.49 -14.77 -8.59
CA LEU A 711 -16.34 -15.27 -9.95
C LEU A 711 -15.62 -16.65 -9.97
N GLU A 712 -14.61 -16.83 -9.15
CA GLU A 712 -13.92 -18.14 -8.98
C GLU A 712 -14.84 -19.22 -8.38
N ALA A 713 -15.81 -18.82 -7.56
CA ALA A 713 -16.82 -19.73 -7.05
C ALA A 713 -17.89 -20.11 -8.09
N GLY A 714 -17.87 -19.46 -9.27
CA GLY A 714 -18.79 -19.73 -10.37
C GLY A 714 -20.03 -18.80 -10.38
N MET A 715 -20.01 -17.66 -9.71
CA MET A 715 -21.05 -16.62 -9.82
C MET A 715 -20.79 -15.78 -11.07
N ASP A 716 -21.85 -15.22 -11.68
CA ASP A 716 -21.76 -14.55 -12.99
C ASP A 716 -21.59 -13.03 -12.87
N GLU A 717 -22.15 -12.44 -11.81
CA GLU A 717 -22.05 -11.00 -11.55
C GLU A 717 -22.10 -10.73 -10.04
N TYR A 718 -21.85 -9.49 -9.62
CA TYR A 718 -21.93 -9.10 -8.22
C TYR A 718 -22.56 -7.72 -8.03
N VAL A 719 -23.21 -7.52 -6.87
CA VAL A 719 -23.76 -6.25 -6.42
C VAL A 719 -23.32 -6.03 -4.97
N SER A 720 -22.77 -4.86 -4.68
CA SER A 720 -22.36 -4.51 -3.32
C SER A 720 -23.55 -4.14 -2.43
N LYS A 721 -23.49 -4.54 -1.17
CA LYS A 721 -24.41 -4.03 -0.14
C LYS A 721 -23.85 -2.70 0.44
N PRO A 722 -24.66 -1.65 0.63
CA PRO A 722 -26.13 -1.62 0.41
C PRO A 722 -26.48 -1.75 -1.06
N ILE A 723 -27.59 -2.48 -1.34
CA ILE A 723 -28.02 -2.78 -2.70
C ILE A 723 -28.53 -1.50 -3.36
N ASP A 724 -27.81 -1.08 -4.40
CA ASP A 724 -28.22 0.01 -5.29
C ASP A 724 -29.24 -0.55 -6.30
N SER A 725 -30.42 0.07 -6.37
CA SER A 725 -31.53 -0.41 -7.22
C SER A 725 -31.16 -0.41 -8.71
N ASP A 726 -30.46 0.63 -9.17
CA ASP A 726 -30.11 0.78 -10.59
C ASP A 726 -29.04 -0.24 -11.00
N LYS A 727 -28.06 -0.49 -10.13
CA LYS A 727 -27.04 -1.51 -10.35
C LYS A 727 -27.62 -2.93 -10.36
N LEU A 728 -28.54 -3.22 -9.43
CA LEU A 728 -29.19 -4.52 -9.39
C LEU A 728 -30.07 -4.73 -10.63
N PHE A 729 -30.86 -3.71 -11.03
CA PHE A 729 -31.67 -3.76 -12.23
C PHE A 729 -30.84 -4.06 -13.47
N ASN A 730 -29.76 -3.30 -13.68
CA ASN A 730 -28.85 -3.46 -14.81
C ASN A 730 -28.16 -4.85 -14.82
N ALA A 731 -27.78 -5.37 -13.65
CA ALA A 731 -27.18 -6.70 -13.54
C ALA A 731 -28.17 -7.81 -13.90
N ILE A 732 -29.44 -7.70 -13.46
CA ILE A 732 -30.51 -8.65 -13.79
C ILE A 732 -30.79 -8.60 -15.29
N GLU A 733 -31.04 -7.42 -15.86
CA GLU A 733 -31.32 -7.26 -17.31
C GLU A 733 -30.17 -7.78 -18.18
N LYS A 734 -28.93 -7.49 -17.80
CA LYS A 734 -27.73 -7.97 -18.51
C LYS A 734 -27.65 -9.49 -18.61
N LEU A 735 -28.00 -10.20 -17.52
CA LEU A 735 -27.86 -11.66 -17.44
C LEU A 735 -29.10 -12.42 -17.93
N THR A 736 -30.24 -11.73 -18.04
CA THR A 736 -31.52 -12.38 -18.38
C THR A 736 -32.08 -11.95 -19.73
N ARG A 737 -31.38 -11.14 -20.52
CA ARG A 737 -31.76 -10.84 -21.90
C ARG A 737 -31.87 -12.12 -22.71
N ASP A 738 -33.06 -12.41 -23.22
CA ASP A 738 -33.32 -13.54 -24.09
C ASP A 738 -32.66 -13.33 -25.45
N PRO A 739 -31.91 -14.29 -25.98
CA PRO A 739 -31.37 -14.20 -27.35
C PRO A 739 -32.43 -14.34 -28.44
N GLY A 740 -33.72 -14.24 -28.11
CA GLY A 740 -34.81 -14.52 -29.07
C GLY A 740 -36.08 -13.72 -28.91
N LYS A 741 -36.05 -12.41 -29.13
CA LYS A 741 -37.17 -11.64 -29.78
C LYS A 741 -36.70 -10.28 -30.24
N PRO A 742 -36.95 -9.92 -31.51
CA PRO A 742 -36.40 -8.74 -32.12
C PRO A 742 -37.26 -7.50 -31.86
N GLY A 743 -36.67 -6.49 -31.17
CA GLY A 743 -36.92 -5.15 -31.61
C GLY A 743 -35.98 -4.92 -32.78
N SER A 744 -36.51 -5.13 -34.02
CA SER A 744 -35.74 -5.09 -35.28
C SER A 744 -34.54 -6.04 -35.37
N THR A 745 -34.79 -7.16 -36.02
CA THR A 745 -33.88 -8.17 -36.52
C THR A 745 -32.56 -7.62 -37.05
N GLU A 746 -31.45 -8.08 -36.45
CA GLU A 746 -30.31 -8.52 -37.21
C GLU A 746 -29.76 -9.79 -36.57
N ASP A 747 -29.56 -10.82 -37.41
CA ASP A 747 -29.13 -12.17 -37.06
C ASP A 747 -27.85 -12.17 -36.26
N LEU A 748 -27.86 -12.71 -35.01
CA LEU A 748 -26.67 -13.12 -34.27
C LEU A 748 -26.15 -14.48 -34.77
N SER A 749 -25.71 -14.49 -36.03
CA SER A 749 -24.69 -15.42 -36.48
C SER A 749 -23.36 -14.67 -36.46
N THR A 750 -22.55 -14.86 -35.39
CA THR A 750 -21.10 -14.70 -35.42
C THR A 750 -20.51 -13.41 -36.07
N GLU A 751 -21.09 -12.27 -35.88
CA GLU A 751 -20.44 -11.03 -36.28
C GLU A 751 -20.02 -10.24 -35.03
N LEU A 752 -18.70 -10.02 -34.89
CA LEU A 752 -18.19 -8.99 -34.02
C LEU A 752 -18.93 -7.69 -34.38
N ASP A 753 -19.53 -7.06 -33.39
CA ASP A 753 -20.19 -5.77 -33.59
C ASP A 753 -19.12 -4.75 -33.98
N GLN A 754 -19.14 -4.35 -35.23
CA GLN A 754 -18.17 -3.46 -35.85
C GLN A 754 -18.10 -2.11 -35.14
N GLU A 755 -19.25 -1.59 -34.62
CA GLU A 755 -19.29 -0.34 -33.86
C GLU A 755 -18.69 -0.51 -32.46
N LEU A 756 -18.97 -1.63 -31.80
CA LEU A 756 -18.42 -1.93 -30.49
C LEU A 756 -16.93 -2.21 -30.55
N LEU A 757 -16.45 -2.89 -31.62
CA LEU A 757 -15.03 -3.13 -31.83
C LEU A 757 -14.31 -1.80 -32.11
N LEU A 758 -14.86 -0.96 -33.01
CA LEU A 758 -14.28 0.33 -33.31
C LEU A 758 -14.27 1.27 -32.10
N LYS A 759 -15.28 1.19 -31.26
CA LYS A 759 -15.35 1.93 -29.98
C LYS A 759 -14.26 1.49 -28.98
N ALA A 760 -13.85 0.22 -28.99
CA ALA A 760 -12.73 -0.28 -28.21
C ALA A 760 -11.36 0.28 -28.68
N PHE A 761 -11.32 0.81 -29.93
CA PHE A 761 -10.15 1.44 -30.52
C PHE A 761 -10.40 2.94 -30.83
N ASP A 762 -11.21 3.60 -29.98
CA ASP A 762 -11.53 5.04 -30.02
C ASP A 762 -11.99 5.57 -31.39
N GLY A 763 -12.59 4.73 -32.24
CA GLY A 763 -13.05 5.09 -33.55
C GLY A 763 -11.95 5.16 -34.61
N ASP A 764 -10.70 4.84 -34.28
CA ASP A 764 -9.55 4.92 -35.16
C ASP A 764 -9.39 3.64 -35.99
N TRP A 765 -9.71 3.73 -37.29
CA TRP A 765 -9.60 2.63 -38.24
C TRP A 765 -8.16 2.26 -38.59
N ASP A 766 -7.24 3.22 -38.61
CA ASP A 766 -5.84 2.97 -38.96
C ASP A 766 -5.16 2.26 -37.77
N PHE A 767 -5.46 2.67 -36.54
CA PHE A 767 -5.00 1.99 -35.32
C PHE A 767 -5.58 0.58 -35.21
N LEU A 768 -6.89 0.41 -35.44
CA LEU A 768 -7.53 -0.91 -35.44
C LEU A 768 -6.84 -1.83 -36.47
N LYS A 769 -6.54 -1.32 -37.65
CA LYS A 769 -5.85 -2.08 -38.69
C LYS A 769 -4.46 -2.51 -38.24
N GLU A 770 -3.67 -1.60 -37.67
CA GLU A 770 -2.33 -1.91 -37.14
C GLU A 770 -2.37 -3.00 -36.07
N VAL A 771 -3.28 -2.92 -35.11
CA VAL A 771 -3.42 -3.93 -34.04
C VAL A 771 -3.94 -5.26 -34.58
N VAL A 772 -4.84 -5.24 -35.57
CA VAL A 772 -5.28 -6.46 -36.28
C VAL A 772 -4.13 -7.09 -37.06
N ASP A 773 -3.31 -6.30 -37.75
CA ASP A 773 -2.17 -6.81 -38.53
C ASP A 773 -1.15 -7.49 -37.55
N VAL A 774 -0.86 -6.91 -36.41
CA VAL A 774 -0.03 -7.51 -35.33
C VAL A 774 -0.65 -8.81 -34.81
N PHE A 775 -1.94 -8.81 -34.52
CA PHE A 775 -2.65 -10.03 -34.09
C PHE A 775 -2.53 -11.15 -35.12
N LEU A 776 -2.80 -10.84 -36.41
CA LEU A 776 -2.75 -11.81 -37.50
C LEU A 776 -1.34 -12.37 -37.74
N MET A 777 -0.30 -11.61 -37.40
CA MET A 777 1.09 -12.04 -37.49
C MET A 777 1.50 -12.94 -36.34
N ASP A 778 1.06 -12.64 -35.12
CA ASP A 778 1.60 -13.26 -33.89
C ASP A 778 0.79 -14.48 -33.42
N TYR A 779 -0.56 -14.48 -33.56
CA TYR A 779 -1.39 -15.57 -33.03
C TYR A 779 -1.05 -16.97 -33.58
N PRO A 780 -0.68 -17.15 -34.85
CA PRO A 780 -0.31 -18.47 -35.38
C PRO A 780 0.95 -19.04 -34.71
N SER A 781 1.93 -18.17 -34.50
CA SER A 781 3.19 -18.54 -33.82
C SER A 781 2.94 -18.96 -32.35
N LEU A 782 2.05 -18.26 -31.65
CA LEU A 782 1.68 -18.59 -30.27
C LEU A 782 0.87 -19.87 -30.17
N LEU A 783 0.02 -20.16 -31.15
CA LEU A 783 -0.67 -21.48 -31.24
C LEU A 783 0.33 -22.63 -31.46
N ASP A 784 1.34 -22.42 -32.30
CA ASP A 784 2.39 -23.41 -32.50
C ASP A 784 3.26 -23.58 -31.26
N ASP A 785 3.49 -22.52 -30.48
CA ASP A 785 4.17 -22.61 -29.19
C ASP A 785 3.36 -23.41 -28.16
N LEU A 786 2.03 -23.28 -28.13
CA LEU A 786 1.16 -24.11 -27.30
C LEU A 786 1.27 -25.59 -27.68
N ARG A 787 1.26 -25.91 -29.01
CA ARG A 787 1.40 -27.29 -29.48
C ARG A 787 2.75 -27.89 -29.14
N ARG A 788 3.84 -27.12 -29.30
CA ARG A 788 5.20 -27.55 -28.93
C ARG A 788 5.31 -27.75 -27.42
N ALA A 789 4.82 -26.79 -26.63
CA ALA A 789 4.84 -26.89 -25.17
C ALA A 789 4.14 -28.15 -24.66
N HIS A 790 3.00 -28.51 -25.27
CA HIS A 790 2.31 -29.78 -24.97
C HIS A 790 3.16 -31.00 -25.34
N HIS A 791 3.76 -31.01 -26.54
CA HIS A 791 4.57 -32.13 -27.00
C HIS A 791 5.86 -32.33 -26.19
N GLU A 792 6.45 -31.22 -25.73
CA GLU A 792 7.71 -31.19 -24.95
C GLU A 792 7.46 -31.35 -23.44
N GLY A 793 6.21 -31.25 -22.98
CA GLY A 793 5.87 -31.26 -21.56
C GLY A 793 6.34 -29.99 -20.82
N ASP A 794 6.48 -28.85 -21.53
CA ASP A 794 6.97 -27.59 -20.99
C ASP A 794 5.79 -26.74 -20.48
N SER A 795 5.50 -26.84 -19.20
CA SER A 795 4.40 -26.13 -18.52
C SER A 795 4.60 -24.62 -18.48
N ASP A 796 5.85 -24.14 -18.36
CA ASP A 796 6.16 -22.70 -18.36
C ASP A 796 5.92 -22.08 -19.73
N ARG A 797 6.28 -22.78 -20.80
CA ARG A 797 6.03 -22.34 -22.18
C ARG A 797 4.53 -22.34 -22.47
N LEU A 798 3.81 -23.39 -22.04
CA LEU A 798 2.35 -23.49 -22.16
C LEU A 798 1.67 -22.30 -21.49
N MET A 799 2.06 -21.98 -20.27
CA MET A 799 1.52 -20.87 -19.49
C MET A 799 1.75 -19.52 -20.20
N ARG A 800 2.98 -19.24 -20.65
CA ARG A 800 3.33 -17.97 -21.28
C ARG A 800 2.61 -17.75 -22.61
N ALA A 801 2.58 -18.76 -23.47
CA ALA A 801 1.91 -18.68 -24.76
C ALA A 801 0.39 -18.50 -24.60
N ALA A 802 -0.22 -19.24 -23.67
CA ALA A 802 -1.64 -19.10 -23.33
C ALA A 802 -1.97 -17.73 -22.74
N HIS A 803 -1.11 -17.18 -21.90
CA HIS A 803 -1.27 -15.83 -21.32
C HIS A 803 -1.28 -14.74 -22.40
N SER A 804 -0.34 -14.82 -23.34
CA SER A 804 -0.25 -13.86 -24.47
C SER A 804 -1.48 -13.92 -25.36
N LEU A 805 -1.93 -15.12 -25.74
CA LEU A 805 -3.15 -15.31 -26.54
C LEU A 805 -4.40 -14.80 -25.81
N LYS A 806 -4.51 -15.04 -24.50
CA LYS A 806 -5.64 -14.52 -23.69
C LYS A 806 -5.72 -12.99 -23.77
N GLY A 807 -4.58 -12.29 -23.65
CA GLY A 807 -4.50 -10.85 -23.79
C GLY A 807 -4.96 -10.38 -25.18
N MET A 808 -4.46 -11.00 -26.24
CA MET A 808 -4.82 -10.66 -27.61
C MET A 808 -6.32 -10.83 -27.89
N PHE A 809 -6.92 -11.95 -27.47
CA PHE A 809 -8.36 -12.18 -27.70
C PHE A 809 -9.24 -11.18 -26.94
N LYS A 810 -8.84 -10.77 -25.74
CA LYS A 810 -9.58 -9.75 -24.97
C LYS A 810 -9.63 -8.41 -25.65
N ASN A 811 -8.56 -8.00 -26.34
CA ASN A 811 -8.51 -6.76 -27.10
C ASN A 811 -9.55 -6.70 -28.23
N PHE A 812 -9.93 -7.86 -28.78
CA PHE A 812 -10.92 -7.98 -29.84
C PHE A 812 -12.27 -8.51 -29.34
N GLN A 813 -12.55 -8.39 -28.04
CA GLN A 813 -13.79 -8.88 -27.41
C GLN A 813 -14.06 -10.37 -27.64
N GLY A 814 -13.02 -11.15 -27.93
CA GLY A 814 -13.09 -12.61 -28.13
C GLY A 814 -13.18 -13.35 -26.81
N GLU A 815 -14.24 -13.12 -26.03
CA GLU A 815 -14.42 -13.68 -24.68
C GLU A 815 -14.35 -15.21 -24.65
N SER A 816 -14.91 -15.90 -25.67
CA SER A 816 -14.86 -17.35 -25.77
C SER A 816 -13.42 -17.87 -25.93
N ALA A 817 -12.66 -17.29 -26.85
CA ALA A 817 -11.26 -17.63 -27.10
C ALA A 817 -10.37 -17.27 -25.88
N ALA A 818 -10.61 -16.11 -25.26
CA ALA A 818 -9.91 -15.69 -24.05
C ALA A 818 -10.16 -16.64 -22.87
N ALA A 819 -11.36 -17.18 -22.72
CA ALA A 819 -11.69 -18.16 -21.68
C ALA A 819 -10.98 -19.52 -21.89
N ILE A 820 -10.84 -19.97 -23.15
CA ILE A 820 -10.08 -21.19 -23.48
C ILE A 820 -8.59 -20.98 -23.20
N ALA A 821 -8.03 -19.84 -23.64
CA ALA A 821 -6.65 -19.47 -23.39
C ALA A 821 -6.35 -19.39 -21.86
N PHE A 822 -7.30 -18.85 -21.07
CA PHE A 822 -7.18 -18.83 -19.60
C PHE A 822 -7.15 -20.23 -18.99
N LYS A 823 -7.95 -21.18 -19.50
CA LYS A 823 -7.91 -22.59 -19.05
C LYS A 823 -6.54 -23.24 -19.34
N LEU A 824 -5.95 -22.95 -20.49
CA LEU A 824 -4.62 -23.42 -20.87
C LEU A 824 -3.52 -22.79 -20.00
N GLU A 825 -3.61 -21.49 -19.72
CA GLU A 825 -2.71 -20.80 -18.79
C GLU A 825 -2.75 -21.43 -17.38
N LYS A 826 -3.96 -21.74 -16.89
CA LYS A 826 -4.15 -22.38 -15.59
C LYS A 826 -3.53 -23.78 -15.56
N LYS A 827 -3.73 -24.58 -16.62
CA LYS A 827 -3.12 -25.93 -16.75
C LYS A 827 -1.59 -25.87 -16.76
N GLY A 828 -0.99 -24.88 -17.43
CA GLY A 828 0.45 -24.62 -17.35
C GLY A 828 0.93 -24.27 -15.94
N LYS A 829 0.18 -23.47 -15.19
CA LYS A 829 0.49 -23.16 -13.78
C LYS A 829 0.39 -24.36 -12.84
N GLU A 830 -0.53 -25.29 -13.13
CA GLU A 830 -0.79 -26.49 -12.32
C GLU A 830 0.06 -27.70 -12.78
N ASP A 831 0.93 -27.52 -13.78
CA ASP A 831 1.77 -28.57 -14.39
C ASP A 831 0.95 -29.79 -14.89
N THR A 832 -0.24 -29.54 -15.46
CA THR A 832 -1.19 -30.54 -15.91
C THR A 832 -1.43 -30.44 -17.41
N PHE A 833 -1.40 -31.57 -18.12
CA PHE A 833 -1.56 -31.60 -19.58
C PHE A 833 -2.83 -32.34 -20.05
N ASP A 834 -3.69 -32.77 -19.15
CA ASP A 834 -4.93 -33.47 -19.48
C ASP A 834 -5.90 -32.56 -20.23
N GLY A 835 -6.37 -32.97 -21.44
CA GLY A 835 -7.28 -32.23 -22.28
C GLY A 835 -6.69 -30.92 -22.87
N VAL A 836 -5.37 -30.73 -22.79
CA VAL A 836 -4.67 -29.60 -23.43
C VAL A 836 -4.79 -29.65 -24.97
N PRO A 837 -4.60 -30.78 -25.67
CA PRO A 837 -4.74 -30.85 -27.12
C PRO A 837 -6.11 -30.39 -27.61
N GLU A 838 -7.19 -30.86 -27.00
CA GLU A 838 -8.56 -30.48 -27.34
C GLU A 838 -8.82 -28.98 -27.12
N SER A 839 -8.27 -28.44 -26.03
CA SER A 839 -8.36 -27.00 -25.76
C SER A 839 -7.57 -26.15 -26.76
N ILE A 840 -6.42 -26.61 -27.25
CA ILE A 840 -5.62 -25.93 -28.27
C ILE A 840 -6.36 -25.95 -29.62
N GLU A 841 -6.95 -27.06 -30.02
CA GLU A 841 -7.71 -27.15 -31.28
C GLU A 841 -8.96 -26.26 -31.25
N ASN A 842 -9.69 -26.25 -30.15
CA ASN A 842 -10.84 -25.33 -29.98
C ASN A 842 -10.39 -23.86 -30.00
N LEU A 843 -9.26 -23.54 -29.36
CA LEU A 843 -8.68 -22.18 -29.41
C LEU A 843 -8.28 -21.79 -30.84
N ALA A 844 -7.69 -22.73 -31.60
CA ALA A 844 -7.31 -22.51 -32.99
C ALA A 844 -8.52 -22.26 -33.90
N GLU A 845 -9.64 -22.97 -33.67
CA GLU A 845 -10.88 -22.73 -34.39
C GLU A 845 -11.44 -21.33 -34.11
N GLN A 846 -11.49 -20.93 -32.82
CA GLN A 846 -11.97 -19.60 -32.42
C GLN A 846 -11.05 -18.49 -32.97
N ALA A 847 -9.72 -18.68 -32.94
CA ALA A 847 -8.76 -17.74 -33.49
C ALA A 847 -8.94 -17.57 -35.01
N THR A 848 -9.17 -18.68 -35.73
CA THR A 848 -9.40 -18.65 -37.16
C THR A 848 -10.72 -17.96 -37.54
N GLN A 849 -11.76 -18.14 -36.73
CA GLN A 849 -13.03 -17.44 -36.91
C GLN A 849 -12.88 -15.94 -36.66
N LEU A 850 -12.15 -15.55 -35.63
CA LEU A 850 -11.85 -14.14 -35.33
C LEU A 850 -11.01 -13.51 -36.44
N ASP A 851 -9.97 -14.20 -36.98
CA ASP A 851 -9.19 -13.78 -38.14
C ASP A 851 -10.09 -13.46 -39.33
N LYS A 852 -10.98 -14.39 -39.71
CA LYS A 852 -11.90 -14.19 -40.81
C LYS A 852 -12.79 -12.95 -40.64
N THR A 853 -13.31 -12.77 -39.44
CA THR A 853 -14.20 -11.65 -39.12
C THR A 853 -13.44 -10.31 -39.13
N LEU A 854 -12.24 -10.25 -38.54
CA LEU A 854 -11.41 -9.05 -38.54
C LEU A 854 -10.98 -8.65 -39.95
N ARG A 855 -10.59 -9.63 -40.79
CA ARG A 855 -10.28 -9.36 -42.22
C ARG A 855 -11.51 -8.88 -42.98
N ALA A 856 -12.67 -9.42 -42.73
CA ALA A 856 -13.91 -8.98 -43.37
C ALA A 856 -14.26 -7.53 -43.03
N ILE A 857 -14.08 -7.15 -41.75
CA ILE A 857 -14.28 -5.78 -41.25
C ILE A 857 -13.29 -4.83 -41.90
N LEU A 858 -12.01 -5.16 -41.94
CA LEU A 858 -10.98 -4.30 -42.54
C LEU A 858 -11.15 -4.19 -44.06
N ASN A 859 -11.48 -5.28 -44.78
CA ASN A 859 -11.71 -5.24 -46.22
C ASN A 859 -12.93 -4.40 -46.61
N LYS A 860 -13.93 -4.31 -45.75
CA LYS A 860 -15.12 -3.46 -45.98
C LYS A 860 -14.76 -1.97 -45.89
N LYS A 861 -13.77 -1.60 -45.05
CA LYS A 861 -13.37 -0.20 -44.87
C LYS A 861 -12.19 0.19 -45.76
N PHE A 862 -11.25 -0.72 -46.00
CA PHE A 862 -10.07 -0.55 -46.84
C PHE A 862 -10.13 -1.56 -48.02
N PRO A 863 -10.97 -1.34 -49.07
CA PRO A 863 -10.97 -2.21 -50.23
C PRO A 863 -9.61 -2.12 -50.90
N SER A 864 -8.97 -3.29 -51.15
CA SER A 864 -7.66 -3.44 -51.78
C SER A 864 -7.64 -2.96 -53.21
#